data_f628d5dadaf823a62bf8ffe19ce3ec14
#
_entry.id   f628d5dadaf823a62bf8ffe19ce3ec14
#
_cell.length_a   1.000
_cell.length_b   1.000
_cell.length_c   1.000
_cell.angle_alpha   90.00
_cell.angle_beta   90.00
_cell.angle_gamma   90.00
#
_symmetry.space_group_name_H-M   'P 1'
#
loop_
_entity.id
_entity.type
_entity.pdbx_description
1 polymer ?
#
loop_
_entity_poly.entity_id
_entity_poly.type
_entity_poly.pdbx_seq_one_letter_code
_entity_poly.pdbx_strand_id
1 'polypeptide(L)'
;MLLETCWEALERSRIDPTTLRASHTGVYMGAISQDYGPSMGEATEGLEGYLVTGGAASVISGRVAYTLGLEGPAVTVDTACSSSLVSLHLACQALRQQECSLALAGGVTVMADPGIFVEFSRQRGLAADGRCKAFSAAADGTGWAEGAGVLVLERLSDARRNGRRILGLVRGGAVNQDGASNGITAPNGPSQERVIRQALEAAGLEPAEVDAVEAHGTGTTLGDPIEAQALLSTYGRGRSTDSPLRVGTVKSNIGHSGAAAGVAGVIKMVEALRHRTLPRSLHIDEPSPHVDWSDGTVRLLRESEPWPRTERPARAAVSSFGISGTNAHVLLEEADSDDAVWGEPSEEGAAASAVALPEVPWLLSGHGREALRDQARGLYEWLGDAPEIEPADVGLSLAVTRARFEHRAAVVGRDRRELLEGLDALASGELASNVVRGTAAGDRHPVVLLLTGQGSQRAGMGGELYDAFPAFAAAFDEVRAHIDPLLDRPLGEVVFAPEGSLEAESLDRTGYTQPALFAFEVAMCRLLRQWGVVPSYLLGHSIGEVAAAHVAGVLSLPDACALVAARGRLMDALPEGGAMVALQAPEEAVTASLSGRDGVGIAAVNGPRATVVSGDHAPVAEVARHWRDQGVRVSELRVSHAFHSYRMDPMLKEFQRVAEGLTWHAPEIPVVSNVTGEVLTAQEATDPEYWVRQVREAVRFGDGVRWLRENGVGTLMEVGPHAVLASMAMECLAETDTSTGVVALQHGDHPETRTLVTGLAEAHSRGVDLDWASLFPTAERVDLPTYPFQRQHYWLTGQPRTSGATVPEARPDTDTETTEPEPPLDLSGMGPAEREEAVLDLVLRHTARVLGYSGPEEVEENRGFMDTGMDSLAGVRLRTSLSQATGLELSTTAAFDYPTPATLAGHITQRLDGAASTEADPSLSGLDRLESALESGSLGEAARERLRERLNALLTRLDATQPDPKGADLDNATDDELLDLIDKEFGIS
;
A
#
# COMPACT_ATOMS: atom_id res chain seq x y z
N MET A 1 3.58 -1.12 18.98
CA MET A 1 4.05 0.27 19.20
C MET A 1 4.95 0.77 18.08
N LEU A 2 6.19 0.29 17.90
CA LEU A 2 7.09 0.87 16.86
C LEU A 2 6.54 0.79 15.44
N LEU A 3 5.87 -0.29 15.04
CA LEU A 3 5.23 -0.40 13.73
C LEU A 3 4.19 0.72 13.52
N GLU A 4 3.31 0.92 14.49
CA GLU A 4 2.31 1.99 14.47
C GLU A 4 2.97 3.37 14.47
N THR A 5 3.94 3.59 15.39
CA THR A 5 4.61 4.90 15.51
C THR A 5 5.44 5.24 14.26
N CYS A 6 6.08 4.26 13.62
CA CYS A 6 6.79 4.46 12.34
C CYS A 6 5.81 4.81 11.21
N TRP A 7 4.68 4.11 11.14
CA TRP A 7 3.63 4.39 10.18
C TRP A 7 3.08 5.81 10.35
N GLU A 8 2.71 6.18 11.58
CA GLU A 8 2.23 7.51 11.91
C GLU A 8 3.27 8.60 11.60
N ALA A 9 4.54 8.35 11.90
CA ALA A 9 5.61 9.30 11.61
C ALA A 9 5.75 9.56 10.09
N LEU A 10 5.62 8.52 9.27
CA LEU A 10 5.61 8.65 7.81
C LEU A 10 4.39 9.43 7.32
N GLU A 11 3.18 9.09 7.78
CA GLU A 11 1.96 9.82 7.43
C GLU A 11 2.00 11.29 7.85
N ARG A 12 2.54 11.61 9.05
CA ARG A 12 2.77 12.99 9.51
C ARG A 12 3.83 13.72 8.70
N SER A 13 4.75 12.97 8.08
CA SER A 13 5.72 13.50 7.10
C SER A 13 5.12 13.59 5.69
N ARG A 14 3.82 13.29 5.54
CA ARG A 14 3.08 13.24 4.27
C ARG A 14 3.75 12.30 3.25
N ILE A 15 4.24 11.17 3.74
CA ILE A 15 4.78 10.08 2.95
C ILE A 15 3.79 8.90 3.06
N ASP A 16 3.31 8.43 1.93
CA ASP A 16 2.62 7.14 1.89
C ASP A 16 3.62 6.02 2.21
N PRO A 17 3.47 5.30 3.34
CA PRO A 17 4.43 4.28 3.74
C PRO A 17 4.63 3.16 2.71
N THR A 18 3.61 2.88 1.89
CA THR A 18 3.66 1.83 0.87
C THR A 18 4.58 2.17 -0.29
N THR A 19 4.84 3.46 -0.53
CA THR A 19 5.76 3.94 -1.58
C THR A 19 7.23 3.71 -1.24
N LEU A 20 7.53 3.38 0.02
CA LEU A 20 8.90 3.13 0.48
C LEU A 20 9.34 1.68 0.29
N ARG A 21 8.48 0.78 -0.19
CA ARG A 21 8.84 -0.61 -0.48
C ARG A 21 10.03 -0.67 -1.45
N ALA A 22 11.01 -1.51 -1.14
CA ALA A 22 12.29 -1.64 -1.85
C ALA A 22 13.13 -0.34 -1.92
N SER A 23 12.88 0.62 -1.01
CA SER A 23 13.68 1.84 -0.92
C SER A 23 14.86 1.67 0.04
N HIS A 24 15.94 2.44 -0.20
CA HIS A 24 17.09 2.53 0.71
C HIS A 24 16.76 3.40 1.95
N THR A 25 15.68 3.07 2.64
CA THR A 25 15.29 3.72 3.90
C THR A 25 15.87 2.96 5.08
N GLY A 26 16.64 3.65 5.92
CA GLY A 26 17.25 3.07 7.11
C GLY A 26 16.32 3.07 8.34
N VAL A 27 16.50 2.12 9.25
CA VAL A 27 15.74 1.98 10.50
C VAL A 27 16.71 1.88 11.67
N TYR A 28 16.74 2.89 12.53
CA TYR A 28 17.64 3.00 13.69
C TYR A 28 16.81 3.14 14.95
N MET A 29 16.69 2.08 15.76
CA MET A 29 15.83 2.06 16.94
C MET A 29 16.59 1.83 18.23
N GLY A 30 16.45 2.75 19.17
CA GLY A 30 16.90 2.57 20.54
C GLY A 30 15.92 1.71 21.33
N ALA A 31 16.40 0.64 21.95
CA ALA A 31 15.59 -0.20 22.80
C ALA A 31 16.44 -0.79 23.92
N ILE A 32 15.81 -1.07 25.05
CA ILE A 32 16.40 -1.82 26.16
C ILE A 32 15.84 -3.23 26.10
N SER A 33 16.63 -4.23 26.51
CA SER A 33 16.13 -5.61 26.64
C SER A 33 14.83 -5.65 27.46
N GLN A 34 13.85 -6.40 26.96
CA GLN A 34 12.54 -6.53 27.60
C GLN A 34 12.32 -7.99 27.93
N ASP A 35 12.08 -8.27 29.21
CA ASP A 35 11.79 -9.63 29.72
C ASP A 35 10.28 -9.96 29.47
N TYR A 36 9.82 -9.75 28.22
CA TYR A 36 8.41 -9.94 27.87
C TYR A 36 8.02 -11.40 27.65
N GLY A 37 8.91 -12.26 27.26
CA GLY A 37 8.62 -13.67 26.97
C GLY A 37 9.02 -14.62 28.09
N PRO A 38 8.50 -15.85 28.11
CA PRO A 38 9.06 -16.90 28.97
C PRO A 38 10.49 -17.18 28.55
N SER A 39 11.32 -17.61 29.50
CA SER A 39 12.66 -18.11 29.18
C SER A 39 12.55 -19.36 28.28
N MET A 40 13.61 -19.67 27.51
CA MET A 40 13.60 -20.82 26.58
C MET A 40 13.26 -22.15 27.29
N GLY A 41 13.53 -22.25 28.58
CA GLY A 41 13.21 -23.44 29.38
C GLY A 41 11.77 -23.47 29.94
N GLU A 42 11.03 -22.37 29.81
CA GLU A 42 9.67 -22.21 30.32
C GLU A 42 8.66 -22.01 29.18
N ALA A 43 9.09 -22.24 27.93
CA ALA A 43 8.22 -22.08 26.78
C ALA A 43 7.02 -23.03 26.87
N THR A 44 5.83 -22.46 26.83
CA THR A 44 4.59 -23.23 26.71
C THR A 44 4.41 -23.74 25.29
N GLU A 45 3.74 -24.88 25.16
CA GLU A 45 3.38 -25.47 23.87
C GLU A 45 2.76 -24.41 22.92
N GLY A 46 3.29 -24.27 21.69
CA GLY A 46 2.87 -23.27 20.72
C GLY A 46 3.70 -21.99 20.66
N LEU A 47 4.63 -21.76 21.59
CA LEU A 47 5.61 -20.65 21.54
C LEU A 47 7.02 -21.08 21.09
N GLU A 48 7.22 -22.37 20.96
CA GLU A 48 8.48 -22.98 20.53
C GLU A 48 8.80 -22.54 19.10
N GLY A 49 10.07 -22.15 18.87
CA GLY A 49 10.51 -21.60 17.60
C GLY A 49 10.28 -20.07 17.42
N TYR A 50 9.43 -19.45 18.23
CA TYR A 50 9.14 -18.00 18.15
C TYR A 50 9.87 -17.17 19.20
N LEU A 51 10.39 -17.77 20.25
CA LEU A 51 11.03 -17.02 21.33
C LEU A 51 12.23 -16.21 20.86
N VAL A 52 13.03 -16.75 19.93
CA VAL A 52 14.17 -16.02 19.35
C VAL A 52 13.70 -14.85 18.51
N THR A 53 12.79 -15.10 17.57
CA THR A 53 12.28 -14.06 16.66
C THR A 53 11.32 -13.07 17.32
N GLY A 54 10.73 -13.44 18.45
CA GLY A 54 9.88 -12.58 19.28
C GLY A 54 10.64 -11.75 20.30
N GLY A 55 11.79 -12.27 20.82
CA GLY A 55 12.55 -11.65 21.91
C GLY A 55 13.88 -11.00 21.52
N ALA A 56 14.47 -11.35 20.37
CA ALA A 56 15.76 -10.81 19.98
C ALA A 56 15.68 -9.30 19.68
N ALA A 57 16.59 -8.53 20.27
CA ALA A 57 16.65 -7.08 20.06
C ALA A 57 16.82 -6.67 18.59
N SER A 58 17.54 -7.47 17.79
CA SER A 58 17.72 -7.24 16.35
C SER A 58 16.40 -7.23 15.56
N VAL A 59 15.39 -7.97 16.03
CA VAL A 59 14.08 -8.05 15.39
C VAL A 59 13.28 -6.75 15.56
N ILE A 60 13.61 -5.89 16.51
CA ILE A 60 12.91 -4.62 16.76
C ILE A 60 13.01 -3.70 15.52
N SER A 61 14.21 -3.41 15.02
CA SER A 61 14.42 -2.65 13.79
C SER A 61 14.14 -3.49 12.54
N GLY A 62 14.55 -4.77 12.54
CA GLY A 62 14.36 -5.68 11.42
C GLY A 62 12.89 -5.91 11.07
N ARG A 63 12.00 -6.01 12.07
CA ARG A 63 10.55 -6.17 11.81
C ARG A 63 9.93 -4.92 11.20
N VAL A 64 10.36 -3.73 11.58
CA VAL A 64 9.92 -2.48 10.94
C VAL A 64 10.34 -2.48 9.47
N ALA A 65 11.61 -2.79 9.19
CA ALA A 65 12.13 -2.86 7.84
C ALA A 65 11.39 -3.93 7.01
N TYR A 66 11.20 -5.13 7.57
CA TYR A 66 10.49 -6.23 6.91
C TYR A 66 9.03 -5.87 6.57
N THR A 67 8.29 -5.33 7.55
CA THR A 67 6.86 -5.02 7.37
C THR A 67 6.64 -3.92 6.35
N LEU A 68 7.50 -2.89 6.34
CA LEU A 68 7.43 -1.78 5.39
C LEU A 68 8.17 -2.06 4.07
N GLY A 69 8.91 -3.18 3.97
CA GLY A 69 9.68 -3.54 2.79
C GLY A 69 10.89 -2.64 2.54
N LEU A 70 11.57 -2.14 3.61
CA LEU A 70 12.69 -1.22 3.52
C LEU A 70 14.01 -1.99 3.36
N GLU A 71 14.91 -1.52 2.49
CA GLU A 71 16.19 -2.20 2.18
C GLU A 71 17.42 -1.47 2.71
N GLY A 72 17.25 -0.35 3.40
CA GLY A 72 18.35 0.34 4.06
C GLY A 72 18.81 -0.36 5.35
N PRO A 73 19.89 0.15 6.01
CA PRO A 73 20.39 -0.44 7.24
C PRO A 73 19.32 -0.51 8.34
N ALA A 74 19.16 -1.66 9.01
CA ALA A 74 18.26 -1.86 10.13
C ALA A 74 19.05 -2.19 11.39
N VAL A 75 19.13 -1.24 12.34
CA VAL A 75 19.97 -1.33 13.51
C VAL A 75 19.16 -1.09 14.78
N THR A 76 19.26 -2.00 15.74
CA THR A 76 18.77 -1.80 17.11
C THR A 76 19.93 -1.47 18.03
N VAL A 77 19.79 -0.41 18.81
CA VAL A 77 20.83 0.12 19.71
C VAL A 77 20.36 0.03 21.16
N ASP A 78 21.16 -0.59 22.01
CA ASP A 78 21.01 -0.52 23.46
C ASP A 78 22.23 0.15 24.10
N THR A 79 22.06 1.38 24.50
CA THR A 79 22.98 2.16 25.33
C THR A 79 22.24 2.74 26.54
N ALA A 80 21.25 1.97 27.02
CA ALA A 80 20.32 2.36 28.07
C ALA A 80 19.61 3.71 27.75
N CYS A 81 19.62 4.68 28.68
CA CYS A 81 18.86 5.94 28.51
C CYS A 81 19.31 6.79 27.32
N SER A 82 20.51 6.60 26.76
CA SER A 82 21.00 7.33 25.59
C SER A 82 20.62 6.69 24.25
N SER A 83 20.01 5.49 24.24
CA SER A 83 19.81 4.66 23.05
C SER A 83 19.18 5.41 21.87
N SER A 84 18.11 6.18 22.07
CA SER A 84 17.46 6.90 20.98
C SER A 84 18.26 8.08 20.42
N LEU A 85 19.07 8.76 21.23
CA LEU A 85 19.99 9.79 20.71
C LEU A 85 21.16 9.17 19.96
N VAL A 86 21.66 8.01 20.42
CA VAL A 86 22.68 7.26 19.68
C VAL A 86 22.11 6.76 18.35
N SER A 87 20.88 6.27 18.33
CA SER A 87 20.17 5.89 17.09
C SER A 87 20.02 7.08 16.13
N LEU A 88 19.63 8.25 16.65
CA LEU A 88 19.56 9.50 15.87
C LEU A 88 20.93 9.88 15.30
N HIS A 89 21.98 9.78 16.11
CA HIS A 89 23.34 10.08 15.67
C HIS A 89 23.80 9.15 14.54
N LEU A 90 23.59 7.83 14.67
CA LEU A 90 23.90 6.85 13.62
C LEU A 90 23.09 7.09 12.34
N ALA A 91 21.80 7.36 12.45
CA ALA A 91 20.96 7.69 11.31
C ALA A 91 21.46 8.94 10.55
N CYS A 92 21.85 9.99 11.29
CA CYS A 92 22.45 11.19 10.69
C CYS A 92 23.79 10.90 9.98
N GLN A 93 24.61 10.00 10.54
CA GLN A 93 25.86 9.57 9.89
C GLN A 93 25.58 8.80 8.61
N ALA A 94 24.69 7.82 8.64
CA ALA A 94 24.30 7.03 7.48
C ALA A 94 23.73 7.90 6.33
N LEU A 95 22.90 8.89 6.66
CA LEU A 95 22.39 9.87 5.69
C LEU A 95 23.51 10.71 5.06
N ARG A 96 24.49 11.16 5.87
CA ARG A 96 25.66 11.93 5.37
C ARG A 96 26.58 11.09 4.51
N GLN A 97 26.73 9.81 4.83
CA GLN A 97 27.55 8.84 4.08
C GLN A 97 26.80 8.25 2.87
N GLN A 98 25.53 8.59 2.70
CA GLN A 98 24.66 8.09 1.63
C GLN A 98 24.35 6.58 1.70
N GLU A 99 24.51 5.97 2.87
CA GLU A 99 24.10 4.58 3.11
C GLU A 99 22.56 4.42 3.04
N CYS A 100 21.82 5.51 3.27
CA CYS A 100 20.38 5.58 3.08
C CYS A 100 19.97 6.98 2.57
N SER A 101 18.79 7.08 1.96
CA SER A 101 18.22 8.34 1.48
C SER A 101 17.23 8.95 2.48
N LEU A 102 16.53 8.11 3.23
CA LEU A 102 15.59 8.42 4.30
C LEU A 102 15.94 7.55 5.49
N ALA A 103 15.70 8.00 6.72
CA ALA A 103 15.89 7.19 7.91
C ALA A 103 14.77 7.39 8.93
N LEU A 104 14.34 6.29 9.53
CA LEU A 104 13.49 6.27 10.73
C LEU A 104 14.40 6.10 11.92
N ALA A 105 14.45 7.10 12.80
CA ALA A 105 15.26 7.04 14.01
C ALA A 105 14.41 7.29 15.25
N GLY A 106 14.52 6.43 16.24
CA GLY A 106 13.68 6.55 17.41
C GLY A 106 14.09 5.68 18.58
N GLY A 107 13.17 5.49 19.50
CA GLY A 107 13.35 4.58 20.62
C GLY A 107 12.04 4.17 21.25
N VAL A 108 12.08 3.04 21.94
CA VAL A 108 10.94 2.44 22.63
C VAL A 108 11.35 1.87 23.98
N THR A 109 10.50 2.05 24.97
CA THR A 109 10.58 1.36 26.24
C THR A 109 9.21 0.84 26.63
N VAL A 110 9.15 -0.46 26.89
CA VAL A 110 7.99 -1.15 27.48
C VAL A 110 8.50 -1.92 28.69
N MET A 111 7.86 -1.81 29.81
CA MET A 111 8.21 -2.51 31.04
C MET A 111 7.24 -3.68 31.25
N ALA A 112 7.65 -4.87 30.78
CA ALA A 112 6.80 -6.05 30.79
C ALA A 112 6.60 -6.63 32.20
N ASP A 113 7.54 -6.36 33.12
CA ASP A 113 7.51 -6.77 34.50
C ASP A 113 7.95 -5.63 35.45
N PRO A 114 7.76 -5.77 36.79
CA PRO A 114 8.17 -4.77 37.75
C PRO A 114 9.68 -4.82 38.13
N GLY A 115 10.50 -5.64 37.47
CA GLY A 115 11.90 -5.90 37.84
C GLY A 115 12.71 -4.64 37.98
N ILE A 116 12.62 -3.72 37.01
CA ILE A 116 13.34 -2.46 37.04
C ILE A 116 12.97 -1.58 38.25
N PHE A 117 11.71 -1.57 38.65
CA PHE A 117 11.25 -0.84 39.84
C PHE A 117 11.81 -1.45 41.12
N VAL A 118 11.87 -2.79 41.21
CA VAL A 118 12.42 -3.48 42.35
C VAL A 118 13.91 -3.20 42.52
N GLU A 119 14.68 -3.32 41.41
CA GLU A 119 16.12 -3.10 41.46
C GLU A 119 16.49 -1.62 41.75
N PHE A 120 15.82 -0.68 41.11
CA PHE A 120 16.04 0.75 41.38
C PHE A 120 15.56 1.16 42.79
N SER A 121 14.53 0.53 43.31
CA SER A 121 14.12 0.74 44.73
C SER A 121 15.17 0.26 45.69
N ARG A 122 15.77 -0.93 45.44
CA ARG A 122 16.88 -1.47 46.28
C ARG A 122 18.12 -0.55 46.26
N GLN A 123 18.39 0.04 45.07
CA GLN A 123 19.50 1.01 44.91
C GLN A 123 19.13 2.42 45.42
N ARG A 124 17.93 2.63 45.94
CA ARG A 124 17.41 3.94 46.36
C ARG A 124 17.47 5.00 45.26
N GLY A 125 17.25 4.57 44.01
CA GLY A 125 17.25 5.44 42.81
C GLY A 125 15.86 5.93 42.42
N LEU A 126 14.78 5.41 43.02
CA LEU A 126 13.42 5.83 42.75
C LEU A 126 12.95 6.96 43.67
N ALA A 127 12.26 7.93 43.09
CA ALA A 127 11.50 8.92 43.84
C ALA A 127 10.30 8.25 44.53
N ALA A 128 10.07 8.59 45.81
CA ALA A 128 9.01 7.99 46.59
C ALA A 128 7.61 8.26 46.03
N ASP A 129 7.42 9.39 45.34
CA ASP A 129 6.17 9.80 44.66
C ASP A 129 6.15 9.48 43.15
N GLY A 130 7.17 8.78 42.66
CA GLY A 130 7.29 8.42 41.25
C GLY A 130 7.55 9.57 40.26
N ARG A 131 7.97 10.75 40.75
CA ARG A 131 8.15 11.96 39.94
C ARG A 131 9.63 12.35 39.79
N CYS A 132 10.01 12.72 38.58
CA CYS A 132 11.33 13.29 38.31
C CYS A 132 11.32 14.79 38.70
N LYS A 133 11.83 15.09 39.89
CA LYS A 133 11.98 16.47 40.42
C LYS A 133 13.33 17.05 40.01
N ALA A 134 13.51 17.19 38.70
CA ALA A 134 14.81 17.52 38.10
C ALA A 134 15.36 18.87 38.57
N PHE A 135 16.62 18.89 38.96
CA PHE A 135 17.38 20.04 39.46
C PHE A 135 16.75 20.73 40.67
N SER A 136 15.79 20.09 41.32
CA SER A 136 15.11 20.63 42.52
C SER A 136 15.86 20.30 43.79
N ALA A 137 15.72 21.15 44.82
CA ALA A 137 16.15 20.83 46.18
C ALA A 137 15.44 19.59 46.75
N ALA A 138 14.26 19.25 46.22
CA ALA A 138 13.48 18.10 46.61
C ALA A 138 13.82 16.82 45.74
N ALA A 139 14.84 16.86 44.89
CA ALA A 139 15.27 15.72 44.10
C ALA A 139 15.66 14.52 44.99
N ASP A 140 14.96 13.39 44.83
CA ASP A 140 15.09 12.18 45.68
C ASP A 140 15.16 10.87 44.86
N GLY A 141 15.09 10.95 43.53
CA GLY A 141 15.16 9.82 42.66
C GLY A 141 14.43 10.03 41.34
N THR A 142 14.47 9.03 40.50
CA THR A 142 13.78 9.03 39.20
C THR A 142 12.39 8.41 39.30
N GLY A 143 11.51 8.71 38.36
CA GLY A 143 10.24 8.03 38.12
C GLY A 143 10.27 7.37 36.73
N TRP A 144 10.21 6.05 36.64
CA TRP A 144 10.20 5.35 35.36
C TRP A 144 8.88 5.56 34.61
N ALA A 145 8.97 5.58 33.28
CA ALA A 145 7.83 5.65 32.35
C ALA A 145 8.11 4.79 31.09
N GLU A 146 7.04 4.39 30.45
CA GLU A 146 7.10 3.77 29.12
C GLU A 146 6.90 4.83 28.05
N GLY A 147 7.25 4.51 26.81
CA GLY A 147 7.03 5.38 25.67
C GLY A 147 7.69 4.90 24.39
N ALA A 148 7.25 5.46 23.29
CA ALA A 148 7.87 5.31 21.99
C ALA A 148 7.85 6.65 21.26
N GLY A 149 8.88 6.90 20.45
CA GLY A 149 8.94 8.06 19.56
C GLY A 149 9.80 7.73 18.34
N VAL A 150 9.41 8.24 17.19
CA VAL A 150 10.11 8.06 15.92
C VAL A 150 10.21 9.39 15.19
N LEU A 151 11.37 9.66 14.63
CA LEU A 151 11.68 10.79 13.78
C LEU A 151 11.92 10.30 12.36
N VAL A 152 11.38 11.03 11.38
CA VAL A 152 11.71 10.84 9.98
C VAL A 152 12.79 11.83 9.59
N LEU A 153 13.92 11.33 9.11
CA LEU A 153 15.12 12.10 8.80
C LEU A 153 15.48 12.01 7.33
N GLU A 154 15.85 13.13 6.77
CA GLU A 154 16.30 13.24 5.38
C GLU A 154 17.42 14.29 5.31
N ARG A 155 18.33 14.19 4.32
CA ARG A 155 19.29 15.28 4.07
C ARG A 155 18.52 16.54 3.67
N LEU A 156 18.96 17.71 4.17
CA LEU A 156 18.30 18.99 3.90
C LEU A 156 18.11 19.27 2.40
N SER A 157 19.13 18.97 1.58
CA SER A 157 19.06 19.10 0.12
C SER A 157 17.98 18.24 -0.52
N ASP A 158 17.79 17.04 0.01
CA ASP A 158 16.82 16.08 -0.49
C ASP A 158 15.42 16.45 -0.02
N ALA A 159 15.27 16.84 1.24
CA ALA A 159 14.01 17.32 1.81
C ALA A 159 13.47 18.54 1.03
N ARG A 160 14.33 19.51 0.70
CA ARG A 160 13.97 20.65 -0.13
C ARG A 160 13.57 20.24 -1.55
N ARG A 161 14.34 19.36 -2.19
CA ARG A 161 14.02 18.83 -3.53
C ARG A 161 12.70 18.07 -3.56
N ASN A 162 12.40 17.34 -2.50
CA ASN A 162 11.19 16.54 -2.35
C ASN A 162 9.99 17.36 -1.84
N GLY A 163 10.15 18.67 -1.65
CA GLY A 163 9.10 19.55 -1.13
C GLY A 163 8.62 19.17 0.27
N ARG A 164 9.52 18.63 1.12
CA ARG A 164 9.17 18.23 2.49
C ARG A 164 9.06 19.44 3.40
N ARG A 165 8.10 19.40 4.30
CA ARG A 165 8.05 20.33 5.41
C ARG A 165 9.11 19.96 6.42
N ILE A 166 10.00 20.92 6.74
CA ILE A 166 11.08 20.71 7.67
C ILE A 166 10.69 21.27 9.04
N LEU A 167 10.61 20.41 10.05
CA LEU A 167 10.24 20.78 11.41
C LEU A 167 11.42 21.32 12.22
N GLY A 168 12.64 20.91 11.87
CA GLY A 168 13.88 21.33 12.50
C GLY A 168 15.08 20.65 11.85
N LEU A 169 16.27 21.16 12.15
CA LEU A 169 17.52 20.67 11.61
C LEU A 169 18.37 20.03 12.71
N VAL A 170 18.94 18.85 12.45
CA VAL A 170 19.98 18.27 13.29
C VAL A 170 21.33 18.81 12.82
N ARG A 171 21.88 19.77 13.52
CA ARG A 171 23.14 20.46 13.17
C ARG A 171 24.35 19.59 13.41
N GLY A 172 24.37 18.90 14.54
CA GLY A 172 25.47 18.03 14.95
C GLY A 172 25.12 17.23 16.19
N GLY A 173 25.99 16.33 16.55
CA GLY A 173 25.85 15.53 17.75
C GLY A 173 27.12 14.70 18.00
N ALA A 174 27.32 14.32 19.25
CA ALA A 174 28.42 13.49 19.66
C ALA A 174 27.97 12.40 20.63
N VAL A 175 28.70 11.31 20.62
CA VAL A 175 28.55 10.19 21.54
C VAL A 175 29.93 9.90 22.15
N ASN A 176 30.00 9.68 23.45
CA ASN A 176 31.21 9.26 24.12
C ASN A 176 30.93 8.27 25.27
N GLN A 177 31.97 7.86 25.95
CA GLN A 177 31.90 6.95 27.08
C GLN A 177 32.60 7.55 28.33
N ASP A 178 32.08 7.24 29.51
CA ASP A 178 32.67 7.68 30.79
C ASP A 178 34.03 7.09 31.04
N GLY A 179 34.30 5.87 30.52
CA GLY A 179 35.55 5.16 30.74
C GLY A 179 35.68 4.67 32.18
N ALA A 180 36.90 4.71 32.73
CA ALA A 180 37.18 4.37 34.14
C ALA A 180 36.72 5.51 35.06
N SER A 181 35.42 5.59 35.33
CA SER A 181 34.79 6.54 36.25
C SER A 181 34.79 6.00 37.70
N ASN A 182 34.16 6.73 38.62
CA ASN A 182 34.07 6.33 40.02
C ASN A 182 33.18 5.10 40.28
N GLY A 183 32.52 4.62 39.27
CA GLY A 183 31.62 3.42 39.25
C GLY A 183 30.90 3.30 37.92
N ILE A 184 30.54 2.08 37.51
CA ILE A 184 29.93 1.82 36.21
C ILE A 184 28.59 2.57 36.01
N THR A 185 27.86 2.82 37.09
CA THR A 185 26.57 3.54 37.08
C THR A 185 26.68 5.00 37.58
N ALA A 186 27.89 5.46 37.93
CA ALA A 186 28.11 6.79 38.47
C ALA A 186 28.27 7.82 37.36
N PRO A 187 27.46 8.90 37.30
CA PRO A 187 27.63 9.96 36.32
C PRO A 187 29.01 10.60 36.34
N ASN A 188 29.54 10.92 35.17
CA ASN A 188 30.90 11.49 35.03
C ASN A 188 30.84 12.89 34.40
N GLY A 189 30.93 13.92 35.20
CA GLY A 189 30.90 15.32 34.78
C GLY A 189 31.90 15.68 33.66
N PRO A 190 33.20 15.32 33.79
CA PRO A 190 34.16 15.55 32.71
C PRO A 190 33.81 14.89 31.37
N SER A 191 33.14 13.74 31.37
CA SER A 191 32.69 13.07 30.14
C SER A 191 31.49 13.80 29.55
N GLN A 192 30.53 14.26 30.37
CA GLN A 192 29.42 15.08 29.93
C GLN A 192 29.90 16.40 29.32
N GLU A 193 30.89 17.06 29.93
CA GLU A 193 31.51 18.25 29.34
C GLU A 193 32.20 17.94 27.99
N ARG A 194 32.89 16.80 27.84
CA ARG A 194 33.51 16.43 26.59
C ARG A 194 32.50 16.16 25.48
N VAL A 195 31.41 15.45 25.75
CA VAL A 195 30.40 15.16 24.73
C VAL A 195 29.69 16.42 24.26
N ILE A 196 29.42 17.38 25.18
CA ILE A 196 28.87 18.68 24.85
C ILE A 196 29.81 19.46 23.92
N ARG A 197 31.12 19.55 24.25
CA ARG A 197 32.10 20.28 23.42
C ARG A 197 32.27 19.60 22.06
N GLN A 198 32.31 18.28 22.00
CA GLN A 198 32.37 17.52 20.73
C GLN A 198 31.15 17.76 19.87
N ALA A 199 29.96 17.80 20.45
CA ALA A 199 28.73 18.10 19.70
C ALA A 199 28.70 19.52 19.15
N LEU A 200 29.15 20.51 19.93
CA LEU A 200 29.31 21.90 19.49
C LEU A 200 30.32 22.02 18.35
N GLU A 201 31.46 21.36 18.46
CA GLU A 201 32.50 21.30 17.42
C GLU A 201 31.92 20.68 16.12
N ALA A 202 31.25 19.53 16.25
CA ALA A 202 30.61 18.85 15.12
C ALA A 202 29.52 19.70 14.42
N ALA A 203 28.86 20.58 15.17
CA ALA A 203 27.88 21.51 14.65
C ALA A 203 28.46 22.82 14.11
N GLY A 204 29.72 23.11 14.42
CA GLY A 204 30.37 24.39 14.11
C GLY A 204 29.73 25.56 14.88
N LEU A 205 29.34 25.33 16.15
CA LEU A 205 28.63 26.31 16.99
C LEU A 205 29.42 26.67 18.23
N GLU A 206 29.34 27.93 18.59
CA GLU A 206 29.85 28.42 19.91
C GLU A 206 28.79 28.17 21.01
N PRO A 207 29.18 27.94 22.25
CA PRO A 207 28.27 27.71 23.36
C PRO A 207 27.19 28.78 23.51
N ALA A 208 27.51 30.05 23.26
CA ALA A 208 26.58 31.18 23.37
C ALA A 208 25.49 31.19 22.29
N GLU A 209 25.65 30.39 21.22
CA GLU A 209 24.68 30.31 20.13
C GLU A 209 23.53 29.32 20.40
N VAL A 210 23.61 28.54 21.47
CA VAL A 210 22.55 27.61 21.90
C VAL A 210 21.68 28.28 22.95
N ASP A 211 20.37 28.35 22.76
CA ASP A 211 19.44 29.11 23.62
C ASP A 211 18.88 28.28 24.77
N ALA A 212 18.68 27.00 24.55
CA ALA A 212 18.05 26.09 25.50
C ALA A 212 18.64 24.67 25.46
N VAL A 213 18.58 23.98 26.60
CA VAL A 213 18.94 22.56 26.71
C VAL A 213 17.79 21.78 27.32
N GLU A 214 17.39 20.75 26.62
CA GLU A 214 16.63 19.65 27.19
C GLU A 214 17.62 18.71 27.88
N ALA A 215 17.69 18.82 29.19
CA ALA A 215 18.65 18.10 30.00
C ALA A 215 18.26 16.62 30.20
N HIS A 216 19.22 15.81 30.57
CA HIS A 216 18.95 14.45 31.03
C HIS A 216 18.04 14.45 32.26
N GLY A 217 18.38 15.24 33.27
CA GLY A 217 17.50 15.71 34.39
C GLY A 217 16.56 14.63 34.94
N THR A 218 17.09 13.58 35.53
CA THR A 218 16.31 12.44 36.06
C THR A 218 15.74 12.64 37.46
N GLY A 219 16.07 13.74 38.15
CA GLY A 219 15.62 14.03 39.50
C GLY A 219 16.44 13.32 40.59
N THR A 220 17.64 12.84 40.25
CA THR A 220 18.51 12.14 41.22
C THR A 220 19.39 13.12 41.98
N THR A 221 19.58 12.86 43.30
CA THR A 221 20.38 13.69 44.18
C THR A 221 21.85 13.85 43.77
N LEU A 222 22.38 12.90 43.04
CA LEU A 222 23.77 12.92 42.56
C LEU A 222 23.89 13.37 41.10
N GLY A 223 23.05 12.83 40.21
CA GLY A 223 23.19 13.03 38.78
C GLY A 223 22.89 14.46 38.34
N ASP A 224 21.80 15.05 38.86
CA ASP A 224 21.39 16.38 38.47
C ASP A 224 22.41 17.47 38.79
N PRO A 225 23.05 17.51 40.00
CA PRO A 225 24.11 18.47 40.27
C PRO A 225 25.34 18.31 39.37
N ILE A 226 25.73 17.06 39.01
CA ILE A 226 26.86 16.79 38.12
C ILE A 226 26.54 17.30 36.71
N GLU A 227 25.33 17.06 36.20
CA GLU A 227 24.90 17.58 34.89
C GLU A 227 24.82 19.09 34.88
N ALA A 228 24.25 19.70 35.92
CA ALA A 228 24.17 21.16 36.02
C ALA A 228 25.57 21.83 36.03
N GLN A 229 26.53 21.22 36.73
CA GLN A 229 27.94 21.71 36.72
C GLN A 229 28.56 21.57 35.35
N ALA A 230 28.30 20.45 34.61
CA ALA A 230 28.81 20.27 33.25
C ALA A 230 28.18 21.33 32.28
N LEU A 231 26.92 21.66 32.44
CA LEU A 231 26.26 22.74 31.67
C LEU A 231 26.84 24.12 32.00
N LEU A 232 27.05 24.42 33.26
CA LEU A 232 27.72 25.66 33.71
C LEU A 232 29.14 25.77 33.14
N SER A 233 29.92 24.69 33.20
CA SER A 233 31.30 24.61 32.72
C SER A 233 31.46 24.69 31.20
N THR A 234 30.41 24.41 30.45
CA THR A 234 30.43 24.40 28.98
C THR A 234 29.63 25.59 28.43
N TYR A 235 28.30 25.58 28.54
CA TYR A 235 27.44 26.59 27.99
C TYR A 235 27.43 27.89 28.82
N GLY A 236 27.61 27.81 30.14
CA GLY A 236 27.61 28.96 31.04
C GLY A 236 28.90 29.81 30.91
N ARG A 237 29.99 29.18 30.51
CA ARG A 237 31.30 29.83 30.48
C ARG A 237 31.37 30.93 29.43
N GLY A 238 31.58 32.20 29.89
CA GLY A 238 31.65 33.36 29.00
C GLY A 238 30.31 33.85 28.44
N ARG A 239 29.21 33.29 28.92
CA ARG A 239 27.83 33.72 28.56
C ARG A 239 27.39 34.94 29.34
N SER A 240 26.64 35.84 28.71
CA SER A 240 26.02 36.99 29.40
C SER A 240 24.85 36.55 30.26
N THR A 241 24.71 37.16 31.43
CA THR A 241 23.52 37.01 32.30
C THR A 241 22.23 37.55 31.68
N ASP A 242 22.33 38.42 30.69
CA ASP A 242 21.17 38.95 29.94
C ASP A 242 20.61 37.94 28.95
N SER A 243 21.43 36.93 28.60
CA SER A 243 21.01 35.84 27.70
C SER A 243 21.42 34.47 28.29
N PRO A 244 20.86 34.08 29.44
CA PRO A 244 21.22 32.82 30.08
C PRO A 244 20.80 31.61 29.24
N LEU A 245 21.51 30.50 29.40
CA LEU A 245 21.06 29.21 28.90
C LEU A 245 19.80 28.78 29.64
N ARG A 246 18.74 28.46 28.95
CA ARG A 246 17.52 27.92 29.56
C ARG A 246 17.61 26.40 29.61
N VAL A 247 17.34 25.85 30.79
CA VAL A 247 17.42 24.40 31.03
C VAL A 247 16.09 23.87 31.51
N GLY A 248 15.61 22.82 30.86
CA GLY A 248 14.41 22.12 31.25
C GLY A 248 14.52 20.63 30.97
N THR A 249 13.51 19.86 31.36
CA THR A 249 13.40 18.43 31.02
C THR A 249 11.96 17.98 30.96
N VAL A 250 11.62 17.21 29.93
CA VAL A 250 10.30 16.59 29.75
C VAL A 250 10.01 15.51 30.79
N LYS A 251 11.07 14.96 31.41
CA LYS A 251 10.93 13.91 32.42
C LYS A 251 10.13 14.36 33.65
N SER A 252 10.13 15.67 33.93
CA SER A 252 9.28 16.21 34.98
C SER A 252 7.77 16.08 34.67
N ASN A 253 7.40 15.93 33.39
CA ASN A 253 6.04 15.83 32.91
C ASN A 253 5.58 14.38 32.74
N ILE A 254 6.42 13.51 32.12
CA ILE A 254 6.06 12.16 31.69
C ILE A 254 6.83 11.05 32.40
N GLY A 255 7.79 11.39 33.27
CA GLY A 255 8.73 10.42 33.84
C GLY A 255 9.90 10.08 32.89
N HIS A 256 10.75 9.16 33.31
CA HIS A 256 11.92 8.74 32.55
C HIS A 256 11.60 7.53 31.67
N SER A 257 11.39 7.74 30.37
CA SER A 257 11.02 6.73 29.40
C SER A 257 12.21 5.92 28.84
N GLY A 258 13.25 5.67 29.64
CA GLY A 258 14.35 4.77 29.31
C GLY A 258 14.99 5.06 27.95
N ALA A 259 15.02 4.06 27.06
CA ALA A 259 15.58 4.17 25.72
C ALA A 259 14.87 5.24 24.85
N ALA A 260 13.58 5.52 25.10
CA ALA A 260 12.83 6.54 24.39
C ALA A 260 13.05 7.96 24.93
N ALA A 261 13.78 8.14 26.04
CA ALA A 261 13.90 9.44 26.70
C ALA A 261 14.55 10.52 25.82
N GLY A 262 15.58 10.15 25.06
CA GLY A 262 16.27 11.07 24.16
C GLY A 262 15.38 11.57 23.02
N VAL A 263 14.65 10.68 22.36
CA VAL A 263 13.73 11.05 21.27
C VAL A 263 12.55 11.89 21.78
N ALA A 264 12.05 11.61 22.99
CA ALA A 264 11.03 12.45 23.63
C ALA A 264 11.53 13.89 23.84
N GLY A 265 12.80 14.03 24.27
CA GLY A 265 13.45 15.34 24.40
C GLY A 265 13.61 16.05 23.04
N VAL A 266 13.97 15.33 21.99
CA VAL A 266 14.05 15.91 20.63
C VAL A 266 12.69 16.37 20.15
N ILE A 267 11.64 15.56 20.28
CA ILE A 267 10.27 15.93 19.90
C ILE A 267 9.82 17.19 20.66
N LYS A 268 10.03 17.22 21.98
CA LYS A 268 9.72 18.42 22.79
C LYS A 268 10.42 19.67 22.26
N MET A 269 11.73 19.57 21.96
CA MET A 269 12.47 20.75 21.52
C MET A 269 12.10 21.18 20.10
N VAL A 270 11.79 20.25 19.21
CA VAL A 270 11.27 20.55 17.87
C VAL A 270 9.92 21.27 17.98
N GLU A 271 9.01 20.82 18.84
CA GLU A 271 7.72 21.49 19.05
C GLU A 271 7.89 22.84 19.77
N ALA A 272 8.85 22.97 20.70
CA ALA A 272 9.17 24.24 21.34
C ALA A 272 9.70 25.28 20.33
N LEU A 273 10.55 24.88 19.39
CA LEU A 273 11.02 25.69 18.27
C LEU A 273 9.85 26.14 17.39
N ARG A 274 9.00 25.19 17.02
CA ARG A 274 7.83 25.42 16.16
C ARG A 274 6.81 26.38 16.77
N HIS A 275 6.49 26.17 18.06
CA HIS A 275 5.51 26.99 18.80
C HIS A 275 6.12 28.25 19.47
N ARG A 276 7.42 28.46 19.35
CA ARG A 276 8.12 29.57 19.93
C ARG A 276 7.88 29.73 21.43
N THR A 277 7.83 28.59 22.12
CA THR A 277 7.56 28.56 23.56
C THR A 277 8.49 27.52 24.21
N LEU A 278 9.18 27.94 25.25
CA LEU A 278 9.95 27.05 26.10
C LEU A 278 9.05 26.64 27.28
N PRO A 279 8.58 25.40 27.34
CA PRO A 279 7.70 24.92 28.39
C PRO A 279 8.47 24.75 29.70
N ARG A 280 7.78 25.01 30.82
CA ARG A 280 8.34 24.84 32.13
C ARG A 280 8.64 23.38 32.49
N SER A 281 9.66 23.17 33.29
CA SER A 281 9.85 21.92 34.04
C SER A 281 9.04 21.97 35.34
N LEU A 282 8.38 20.87 35.66
CA LEU A 282 7.57 20.75 36.86
C LEU A 282 8.41 20.44 38.12
N HIS A 283 7.86 20.64 39.30
CA HIS A 283 8.43 20.20 40.56
C HIS A 283 9.75 20.88 40.96
N ILE A 284 9.99 22.12 40.49
CA ILE A 284 11.16 22.95 40.89
C ILE A 284 10.67 24.11 41.76
N ASP A 285 10.35 23.85 43.01
CA ASP A 285 9.99 24.90 43.96
C ASP A 285 11.22 25.72 44.32
N GLU A 286 12.30 25.06 44.68
CA GLU A 286 13.62 25.61 44.90
C GLU A 286 14.69 24.87 44.10
N PRO A 287 15.64 25.57 43.44
CA PRO A 287 16.76 24.93 42.78
C PRO A 287 17.64 24.13 43.76
N SER A 288 18.28 23.07 43.24
CA SER A 288 19.19 22.25 44.03
C SER A 288 20.27 23.09 44.72
N PRO A 289 20.47 22.96 46.07
CA PRO A 289 21.50 23.69 46.82
C PRO A 289 22.90 23.18 46.56
N HIS A 290 23.06 22.04 45.86
CA HIS A 290 24.35 21.43 45.50
C HIS A 290 24.97 22.04 44.24
N VAL A 291 24.32 23.04 43.64
CA VAL A 291 24.76 23.74 42.44
C VAL A 291 24.84 25.22 42.72
N ASP A 292 25.91 25.86 42.34
CA ASP A 292 26.02 27.31 42.40
C ASP A 292 25.35 27.96 41.19
N TRP A 293 24.15 28.45 41.40
CA TRP A 293 23.36 29.16 40.36
C TRP A 293 23.61 30.67 40.34
N SER A 294 24.51 31.17 41.18
CA SER A 294 24.69 32.63 41.40
C SER A 294 25.27 33.36 40.20
N ASP A 295 25.99 32.65 39.32
CA ASP A 295 26.53 33.21 38.07
C ASP A 295 25.48 33.70 37.12
N GLY A 296 24.23 33.20 37.22
CA GLY A 296 23.08 33.62 36.42
C GLY A 296 23.23 33.30 34.92
N THR A 297 24.27 32.57 34.51
CA THR A 297 24.52 32.22 33.09
C THR A 297 23.72 31.00 32.63
N VAL A 298 23.20 30.18 33.54
CA VAL A 298 22.30 29.06 33.36
C VAL A 298 21.07 29.25 34.21
N ARG A 299 19.88 29.08 33.62
CA ARG A 299 18.61 29.33 34.31
C ARG A 299 17.63 28.17 34.07
N LEU A 300 17.06 27.65 35.14
CA LEU A 300 16.03 26.62 35.08
C LEU A 300 14.69 27.20 34.60
N LEU A 301 14.01 26.48 33.69
CA LEU A 301 12.67 26.84 33.22
C LEU A 301 11.61 26.48 34.27
N ARG A 302 11.37 27.33 35.22
CA ARG A 302 10.35 27.16 36.27
C ARG A 302 8.95 27.65 35.84
N GLU A 303 8.90 28.49 34.80
CA GLU A 303 7.71 28.98 34.12
C GLU A 303 7.85 28.81 32.62
N SER A 304 6.73 28.75 31.92
CA SER A 304 6.76 28.73 30.46
C SER A 304 7.12 30.13 29.94
N GLU A 305 8.03 30.19 28.98
CA GLU A 305 8.57 31.44 28.44
C GLU A 305 8.41 31.47 26.92
N PRO A 306 8.10 32.63 26.33
CA PRO A 306 8.22 32.83 24.90
C PRO A 306 9.66 32.59 24.44
N TRP A 307 9.84 31.95 23.28
CA TRP A 307 11.14 31.87 22.62
C TRP A 307 11.27 33.01 21.60
N PRO A 308 11.96 34.11 21.93
CA PRO A 308 11.99 35.30 21.08
C PRO A 308 12.62 35.00 19.72
N ARG A 309 12.11 35.65 18.67
CA ARG A 309 12.79 35.68 17.38
C ARG A 309 13.98 36.61 17.46
N THR A 310 15.11 36.18 16.94
CA THR A 310 16.35 36.97 16.84
C THR A 310 16.78 37.01 15.37
N GLU A 311 17.90 37.68 15.09
CA GLU A 311 18.48 37.71 13.72
C GLU A 311 19.04 36.35 13.29
N ARG A 312 19.30 35.46 14.22
CA ARG A 312 19.75 34.07 13.96
C ARG A 312 18.66 33.05 14.29
N PRO A 313 18.71 31.85 13.67
CA PRO A 313 17.84 30.74 14.05
C PRO A 313 17.94 30.40 15.54
N ALA A 314 16.82 30.00 16.14
CA ALA A 314 16.81 29.46 17.48
C ALA A 314 17.45 28.08 17.53
N ARG A 315 18.19 27.79 18.61
CA ARG A 315 18.92 26.53 18.75
C ARG A 315 18.70 25.90 20.11
N ALA A 316 18.51 24.60 20.09
CA ALA A 316 18.37 23.77 21.27
C ALA A 316 19.43 22.67 21.30
N ALA A 317 19.70 22.16 22.48
CA ALA A 317 20.45 20.92 22.64
C ALA A 317 19.62 19.91 23.43
N VAL A 318 19.88 18.63 23.23
CA VAL A 318 19.29 17.51 23.96
C VAL A 318 20.39 16.61 24.51
N SER A 319 20.36 16.36 25.82
CA SER A 319 21.28 15.47 26.52
C SER A 319 20.61 14.16 26.90
N SER A 320 21.31 13.06 26.74
CA SER A 320 20.90 11.80 27.35
C SER A 320 22.10 10.97 27.74
N PHE A 321 22.12 10.53 29.01
CA PHE A 321 23.25 9.83 29.60
C PHE A 321 22.80 8.44 30.05
N GLY A 322 23.42 7.41 29.46
CA GLY A 322 23.08 6.03 29.76
C GLY A 322 23.74 5.57 31.08
N ILE A 323 23.03 4.77 31.84
CA ILE A 323 23.54 4.22 33.12
C ILE A 323 24.82 3.39 32.92
N SER A 324 25.08 2.92 31.70
CA SER A 324 26.32 2.21 31.33
C SER A 324 27.50 3.15 30.98
N GLY A 325 27.33 4.46 31.14
CA GLY A 325 28.31 5.51 30.86
C GLY A 325 28.36 5.97 29.41
N THR A 326 27.46 5.52 28.53
CA THR A 326 27.37 6.05 27.17
C THR A 326 26.53 7.34 27.17
N ASN A 327 27.17 8.46 26.81
CA ASN A 327 26.60 9.78 26.78
C ASN A 327 26.36 10.22 25.34
N ALA A 328 25.21 10.86 25.09
CA ALA A 328 24.86 11.45 23.79
C ALA A 328 24.36 12.89 23.98
N HIS A 329 24.76 13.77 23.07
CA HIS A 329 24.36 15.17 23.04
C HIS A 329 24.14 15.58 21.58
N VAL A 330 22.96 16.15 21.30
CA VAL A 330 22.52 16.51 19.93
C VAL A 330 22.11 17.97 19.89
N LEU A 331 22.48 18.67 18.81
CA LEU A 331 22.15 20.07 18.57
C LEU A 331 21.09 20.20 17.48
N LEU A 332 20.01 20.89 17.80
CA LEU A 332 18.88 21.17 16.95
C LEU A 332 18.84 22.65 16.58
N GLU A 333 18.43 22.95 15.38
CA GLU A 333 18.23 24.31 14.88
C GLU A 333 16.84 24.46 14.28
N GLU A 334 16.27 25.63 14.45
CA GLU A 334 15.02 26.01 13.80
C GLU A 334 15.16 25.92 12.29
N ALA A 335 14.15 25.42 11.61
CA ALA A 335 14.07 25.46 10.16
C ALA A 335 13.85 26.91 9.66
N ASP A 336 14.35 27.22 8.48
CA ASP A 336 14.03 28.48 7.81
C ASP A 336 12.52 28.62 7.62
N SER A 337 12.01 29.86 7.61
CA SER A 337 10.57 30.11 7.44
C SER A 337 10.02 29.49 6.16
N ASP A 338 10.80 29.50 5.09
CA ASP A 338 10.42 28.95 3.79
C ASP A 338 10.45 27.41 3.76
N ASP A 339 11.33 26.81 4.57
CA ASP A 339 11.41 25.35 4.74
C ASP A 339 10.31 24.80 5.69
N ALA A 340 9.78 25.65 6.57
CA ALA A 340 8.72 25.29 7.53
C ALA A 340 7.33 25.22 6.90
N VAL A 341 7.17 25.77 5.70
CA VAL A 341 5.97 25.71 4.87
C VAL A 341 6.21 24.64 3.79
N TRP A 342 5.15 23.94 3.38
CA TRP A 342 5.25 23.03 2.23
C TRP A 342 5.63 23.82 1.00
N GLY A 343 6.65 23.38 0.25
CA GLY A 343 7.07 24.03 -0.98
C GLY A 343 5.89 24.16 -1.93
N GLU A 344 5.68 25.37 -2.45
CA GLU A 344 4.75 25.57 -3.55
C GLU A 344 5.15 24.70 -4.75
N PRO A 345 4.17 24.14 -5.51
CA PRO A 345 4.48 23.47 -6.77
C PRO A 345 5.27 24.46 -7.63
N SER A 346 6.36 24.00 -8.25
CA SER A 346 7.20 24.82 -9.12
C SER A 346 6.32 25.53 -10.15
N GLU A 347 6.51 26.85 -10.32
CA GLU A 347 5.72 27.70 -11.23
C GLU A 347 5.72 27.21 -12.70
N GLU A 348 6.57 26.26 -13.08
CA GLU A 348 6.61 25.68 -14.41
C GLU A 348 5.38 24.83 -14.79
N GLY A 349 4.53 24.44 -13.83
CA GLY A 349 3.25 23.75 -14.06
C GLY A 349 1.99 24.63 -13.91
N ALA A 350 2.10 25.82 -13.35
CA ALA A 350 0.95 26.63 -12.90
C ALA A 350 0.36 27.57 -13.96
N ALA A 351 0.80 27.54 -15.21
CA ALA A 351 0.36 28.47 -16.26
C ALA A 351 -0.90 28.02 -17.04
N ALA A 352 -1.55 26.92 -16.71
CA ALA A 352 -2.88 26.61 -17.22
C ALA A 352 -3.90 27.08 -16.19
N SER A 353 -4.85 27.94 -16.59
CA SER A 353 -5.98 28.44 -15.78
C SER A 353 -6.56 27.34 -14.89
N ALA A 354 -6.13 27.28 -13.64
CA ALA A 354 -6.53 26.24 -12.72
C ALA A 354 -7.98 26.52 -12.29
N VAL A 355 -8.91 25.74 -12.82
CA VAL A 355 -10.33 25.78 -12.44
C VAL A 355 -10.49 24.85 -11.24
N ALA A 356 -11.14 25.34 -10.18
CA ALA A 356 -11.49 24.51 -9.04
C ALA A 356 -12.39 23.36 -9.48
N LEU A 357 -12.15 22.15 -8.96
CA LEU A 357 -13.03 21.00 -9.23
C LEU A 357 -14.45 21.31 -8.77
N PRO A 358 -15.46 21.15 -9.63
CA PRO A 358 -16.85 21.36 -9.26
C PRO A 358 -17.37 20.28 -8.28
N GLU A 359 -16.74 19.11 -8.27
CA GLU A 359 -17.02 17.98 -7.38
C GLU A 359 -15.70 17.48 -6.78
N VAL A 360 -15.63 17.37 -5.46
CA VAL A 360 -14.43 16.98 -4.73
C VAL A 360 -14.56 15.53 -4.24
N PRO A 361 -13.64 14.63 -4.61
CA PRO A 361 -13.58 13.28 -4.05
C PRO A 361 -12.69 13.23 -2.81
N TRP A 362 -13.19 12.66 -1.71
CA TRP A 362 -12.41 12.24 -0.55
C TRP A 362 -12.21 10.74 -0.58
N LEU A 363 -10.95 10.31 -0.76
CA LEU A 363 -10.57 8.92 -0.91
C LEU A 363 -10.13 8.33 0.43
N LEU A 364 -10.78 7.26 0.87
CA LEU A 364 -10.45 6.57 2.10
C LEU A 364 -10.19 5.09 1.81
N SER A 365 -9.32 4.48 2.62
CA SER A 365 -9.08 3.05 2.51
C SER A 365 -8.70 2.43 3.87
N GLY A 366 -8.86 1.13 4.00
CA GLY A 366 -8.49 0.38 5.19
C GLY A 366 -8.24 -1.11 4.89
N HIS A 367 -7.51 -1.78 5.74
CA HIS A 367 -7.29 -3.23 5.63
C HIS A 367 -8.57 -4.07 5.81
N GLY A 368 -9.62 -3.47 6.35
CA GLY A 368 -10.91 -4.09 6.52
C GLY A 368 -12.02 -3.05 6.55
N ARG A 369 -13.26 -3.51 6.50
CA ARG A 369 -14.44 -2.62 6.52
C ARG A 369 -14.55 -1.81 7.82
N GLU A 370 -14.11 -2.37 8.93
CA GLU A 370 -14.08 -1.67 10.22
C GLU A 370 -13.04 -0.57 10.21
N ALA A 371 -11.81 -0.87 9.77
CA ALA A 371 -10.74 0.11 9.62
C ALA A 371 -11.16 1.29 8.72
N LEU A 372 -11.85 0.99 7.61
CA LEU A 372 -12.38 2.02 6.71
C LEU A 372 -13.42 2.92 7.40
N ARG A 373 -14.31 2.36 8.23
CA ARG A 373 -15.29 3.13 9.00
C ARG A 373 -14.61 3.99 10.08
N ASP A 374 -13.59 3.44 10.74
CA ASP A 374 -12.83 4.18 11.75
C ASP A 374 -12.04 5.33 11.14
N GLN A 375 -11.49 5.10 9.93
CA GLN A 375 -10.84 6.17 9.15
C GLN A 375 -11.83 7.30 8.83
N ALA A 376 -13.04 6.95 8.41
CA ALA A 376 -14.08 7.94 8.13
C ALA A 376 -14.50 8.71 9.39
N ARG A 377 -14.67 7.99 10.52
CA ARG A 377 -15.04 8.59 11.81
C ARG A 377 -13.96 9.56 12.31
N GLY A 378 -12.69 9.13 12.31
CA GLY A 378 -11.58 9.98 12.76
C GLY A 378 -11.43 11.24 11.92
N LEU A 379 -11.63 11.12 10.59
CA LEU A 379 -11.61 12.28 9.69
C LEU A 379 -12.80 13.22 9.95
N TYR A 380 -14.01 12.66 10.16
CA TYR A 380 -15.22 13.44 10.47
C TYR A 380 -15.05 14.26 11.76
N GLU A 381 -14.59 13.62 12.84
CA GLU A 381 -14.35 14.27 14.12
C GLU A 381 -13.30 15.38 14.01
N TRP A 382 -12.19 15.09 13.35
CA TRP A 382 -11.11 16.05 13.14
C TRP A 382 -11.56 17.28 12.33
N LEU A 383 -12.34 17.08 11.27
CA LEU A 383 -12.89 18.16 10.45
C LEU A 383 -13.88 19.03 11.23
N GLY A 384 -14.53 18.49 12.27
CA GLY A 384 -15.36 19.25 13.19
C GLY A 384 -14.61 20.33 13.95
N ASP A 385 -13.34 20.07 14.28
CA ASP A 385 -12.44 20.98 14.99
C ASP A 385 -11.63 21.92 14.06
N ALA A 386 -11.67 21.67 12.75
CA ALA A 386 -10.91 22.41 11.73
C ALA A 386 -11.82 22.94 10.60
N PRO A 387 -12.73 23.90 10.91
CA PRO A 387 -13.72 24.40 9.94
C PRO A 387 -13.12 25.22 8.78
N GLU A 388 -11.90 25.73 8.94
CA GLU A 388 -11.21 26.60 7.99
C GLU A 388 -10.54 25.84 6.84
N ILE A 389 -10.41 24.52 6.92
CA ILE A 389 -9.71 23.74 5.90
C ILE A 389 -10.60 23.52 4.68
N GLU A 390 -10.08 23.84 3.51
CA GLU A 390 -10.80 23.68 2.24
C GLU A 390 -10.99 22.22 1.86
N PRO A 391 -12.16 21.82 1.33
CA PRO A 391 -12.43 20.45 0.93
C PRO A 391 -11.44 19.87 -0.08
N ALA A 392 -10.95 20.69 -1.01
CA ALA A 392 -9.97 20.26 -2.03
C ALA A 392 -8.63 19.89 -1.39
N ASP A 393 -8.19 20.61 -0.35
CA ASP A 393 -6.94 20.35 0.37
C ASP A 393 -7.00 19.00 1.10
N VAL A 394 -8.15 18.69 1.70
CA VAL A 394 -8.41 17.36 2.29
C VAL A 394 -8.37 16.28 1.21
N GLY A 395 -9.02 16.51 0.07
CA GLY A 395 -9.05 15.56 -1.05
C GLY A 395 -7.67 15.25 -1.59
N LEU A 396 -6.86 16.28 -1.87
CA LEU A 396 -5.46 16.12 -2.28
C LEU A 396 -4.67 15.34 -1.22
N SER A 397 -4.77 15.74 0.04
CA SER A 397 -3.98 15.13 1.12
C SER A 397 -4.31 13.65 1.30
N LEU A 398 -5.59 13.27 1.26
CA LEU A 398 -6.03 11.87 1.28
C LEU A 398 -5.46 11.08 0.09
N ALA A 399 -5.47 11.68 -1.09
CA ALA A 399 -5.07 11.03 -2.33
C ALA A 399 -3.57 10.73 -2.43
N VAL A 400 -2.71 11.61 -1.87
CA VAL A 400 -1.25 11.57 -2.11
C VAL A 400 -0.41 11.31 -0.87
N THR A 401 -1.01 11.28 0.34
CA THR A 401 -0.26 11.12 1.59
C THR A 401 -0.70 9.92 2.41
N ARG A 402 -1.65 9.14 1.92
CA ARG A 402 -2.20 7.97 2.61
C ARG A 402 -2.05 6.72 1.76
N ALA A 403 -1.80 5.61 2.43
CA ALA A 403 -1.72 4.30 1.81
C ALA A 403 -3.07 3.89 1.21
N ARG A 404 -3.01 3.14 0.11
CA ARG A 404 -4.19 2.61 -0.58
C ARG A 404 -4.34 1.13 -0.28
N PHE A 405 -5.23 0.82 0.65
CA PHE A 405 -5.55 -0.54 1.04
C PHE A 405 -6.62 -1.17 0.15
N GLU A 406 -6.98 -2.41 0.45
CA GLU A 406 -7.93 -3.22 -0.33
C GLU A 406 -9.37 -2.68 -0.22
N HIS A 407 -9.84 -2.42 1.01
CA HIS A 407 -11.17 -1.84 1.19
C HIS A 407 -11.11 -0.35 0.99
N ARG A 408 -11.77 0.12 -0.07
CA ARG A 408 -11.75 1.51 -0.51
C ARG A 408 -13.12 2.13 -0.50
N ALA A 409 -13.17 3.41 -0.23
CA ALA A 409 -14.35 4.23 -0.42
C ALA A 409 -13.96 5.61 -0.92
N ALA A 410 -14.92 6.26 -1.58
CA ALA A 410 -14.81 7.66 -1.91
C ALA A 410 -16.12 8.37 -1.52
N VAL A 411 -15.99 9.54 -0.93
CA VAL A 411 -17.10 10.47 -0.71
C VAL A 411 -16.97 11.58 -1.72
N VAL A 412 -17.99 11.78 -2.56
CA VAL A 412 -17.98 12.81 -3.61
C VAL A 412 -18.99 13.89 -3.25
N GLY A 413 -18.60 15.15 -3.31
CA GLY A 413 -19.48 16.25 -2.97
C GLY A 413 -19.01 17.60 -3.49
N ARG A 414 -19.92 18.55 -3.62
CA ARG A 414 -19.67 19.92 -4.11
C ARG A 414 -19.21 20.86 -3.02
N ASP A 415 -19.63 20.58 -1.81
CA ASP A 415 -19.36 21.42 -0.66
C ASP A 415 -19.05 20.59 0.58
N ARG A 416 -18.50 21.28 1.60
CA ARG A 416 -18.14 20.65 2.87
C ARG A 416 -19.30 19.91 3.53
N ARG A 417 -20.53 20.45 3.45
CA ARG A 417 -21.71 19.86 4.10
C ARG A 417 -22.03 18.49 3.48
N GLU A 418 -22.08 18.42 2.15
CA GLU A 418 -22.37 17.18 1.42
C GLU A 418 -21.28 16.13 1.67
N LEU A 419 -20.02 16.55 1.72
CA LEU A 419 -18.88 15.67 2.03
C LEU A 419 -18.94 15.15 3.47
N LEU A 420 -19.28 15.97 4.45
CA LEU A 420 -19.42 15.54 5.84
C LEU A 420 -20.62 14.60 6.02
N GLU A 421 -21.76 14.85 5.37
CA GLU A 421 -22.91 13.94 5.37
C GLU A 421 -22.53 12.56 4.81
N GLY A 422 -21.80 12.51 3.71
CA GLY A 422 -21.30 11.26 3.13
C GLY A 422 -20.28 10.55 4.02
N LEU A 423 -19.40 11.30 4.68
CA LEU A 423 -18.40 10.77 5.59
C LEU A 423 -19.03 10.16 6.85
N ASP A 424 -20.06 10.79 7.41
CA ASP A 424 -20.84 10.27 8.53
C ASP A 424 -21.58 8.99 8.17
N ALA A 425 -22.20 8.94 6.98
CA ALA A 425 -22.84 7.73 6.44
C ALA A 425 -21.82 6.60 6.24
N LEU A 426 -20.59 6.91 5.78
CA LEU A 426 -19.53 5.92 5.65
C LEU A 426 -19.08 5.39 7.03
N ALA A 427 -18.90 6.27 8.02
CA ALA A 427 -18.52 5.95 9.39
C ALA A 427 -19.56 5.09 10.11
N SER A 428 -20.85 5.40 9.91
CA SER A 428 -21.97 4.65 10.46
C SER A 428 -22.27 3.34 9.72
N GLY A 429 -21.72 3.20 8.50
CA GLY A 429 -21.98 2.05 7.62
C GLY A 429 -23.29 2.13 6.87
N GLU A 430 -23.94 3.29 6.83
CA GLU A 430 -25.16 3.57 6.11
C GLU A 430 -24.91 3.75 4.60
N LEU A 431 -25.95 3.54 3.79
CA LEU A 431 -25.89 3.80 2.35
C LEU A 431 -26.19 5.28 2.09
N ALA A 432 -25.34 5.91 1.29
CA ALA A 432 -25.57 7.26 0.80
C ALA A 432 -25.21 7.34 -0.70
N SER A 433 -25.95 8.14 -1.46
CA SER A 433 -25.80 8.23 -2.92
C SER A 433 -24.49 8.89 -3.34
N ASN A 434 -23.84 9.63 -2.46
CA ASN A 434 -22.55 10.28 -2.67
C ASN A 434 -21.36 9.48 -2.10
N VAL A 435 -21.59 8.22 -1.69
CA VAL A 435 -20.55 7.33 -1.15
C VAL A 435 -20.39 6.11 -2.05
N VAL A 436 -19.24 6.02 -2.68
CA VAL A 436 -18.78 4.85 -3.44
C VAL A 436 -18.00 3.93 -2.52
N ARG A 437 -18.22 2.62 -2.62
CA ARG A 437 -17.49 1.61 -1.85
C ARG A 437 -17.07 0.46 -2.75
N GLY A 438 -15.87 -0.06 -2.55
CA GLY A 438 -15.37 -1.20 -3.30
C GLY A 438 -14.26 -1.95 -2.57
N THR A 439 -13.83 -3.02 -3.20
CA THR A 439 -12.67 -3.78 -2.77
C THR A 439 -11.74 -3.91 -3.98
N ALA A 440 -10.54 -3.39 -3.84
CA ALA A 440 -9.49 -3.56 -4.84
C ALA A 440 -8.92 -4.96 -4.65
N ALA A 441 -9.18 -5.85 -5.61
CA ALA A 441 -8.55 -7.17 -5.60
C ALA A 441 -7.10 -7.03 -6.06
N GLY A 442 -6.15 -7.53 -5.26
CA GLY A 442 -4.75 -7.81 -5.55
C GLY A 442 -4.03 -6.93 -6.59
N ASP A 443 -3.26 -7.58 -7.47
CA ASP A 443 -2.43 -6.93 -8.48
C ASP A 443 -3.20 -6.13 -9.53
N ARG A 444 -2.51 -5.18 -10.18
CA ARG A 444 -3.06 -4.32 -11.25
C ARG A 444 -3.78 -5.14 -12.31
N HIS A 445 -5.10 -5.07 -12.30
CA HIS A 445 -5.90 -5.68 -13.36
C HIS A 445 -5.94 -4.78 -14.60
N PRO A 446 -5.93 -5.37 -15.81
CA PRO A 446 -6.08 -4.62 -17.05
C PRO A 446 -7.37 -3.80 -17.06
N VAL A 447 -7.27 -2.55 -17.51
CA VAL A 447 -8.41 -1.63 -17.69
C VAL A 447 -8.77 -1.56 -19.17
N VAL A 448 -10.06 -1.58 -19.47
CA VAL A 448 -10.58 -1.43 -20.81
C VAL A 448 -11.47 -0.20 -20.92
N LEU A 449 -11.31 0.59 -21.98
CA LEU A 449 -12.27 1.63 -22.31
C LEU A 449 -13.27 1.08 -23.31
N LEU A 450 -14.56 1.22 -22.97
CA LEU A 450 -15.70 0.92 -23.85
C LEU A 450 -16.15 2.21 -24.52
N LEU A 451 -16.08 2.30 -25.85
CA LEU A 451 -16.47 3.46 -26.61
C LEU A 451 -17.84 3.23 -27.25
N THR A 452 -18.76 4.14 -27.02
CA THR A 452 -20.19 3.95 -27.34
C THR A 452 -20.49 4.05 -28.82
N GLY A 453 -21.62 3.48 -29.20
CA GLY A 453 -22.22 3.63 -30.50
C GLY A 453 -23.34 4.65 -30.52
N GLN A 454 -23.95 4.80 -31.70
CA GLN A 454 -25.12 5.62 -31.92
C GLN A 454 -26.29 5.15 -31.05
N GLY A 455 -26.99 6.12 -30.41
CA GLY A 455 -28.04 5.89 -29.43
C GLY A 455 -27.71 6.39 -28.03
N SER A 456 -26.43 6.72 -27.75
CA SER A 456 -26.02 7.35 -26.50
C SER A 456 -25.97 8.88 -26.53
N GLN A 457 -26.09 9.49 -27.74
CA GLN A 457 -26.05 10.94 -27.92
C GLN A 457 -27.25 11.64 -27.25
N ARG A 458 -26.99 12.86 -26.75
CA ARG A 458 -28.01 13.77 -26.22
C ARG A 458 -27.64 15.23 -26.47
N ALA A 459 -28.64 16.10 -26.57
CA ALA A 459 -28.39 17.54 -26.68
C ALA A 459 -27.62 18.06 -25.46
N GLY A 460 -26.63 18.90 -25.69
CA GLY A 460 -25.79 19.47 -24.65
C GLY A 460 -24.73 18.52 -24.05
N MET A 461 -24.57 17.31 -24.60
CA MET A 461 -23.57 16.35 -24.11
C MET A 461 -22.15 16.93 -24.14
N GLY A 462 -21.42 16.76 -23.04
CA GLY A 462 -20.07 17.28 -22.88
C GLY A 462 -20.00 18.77 -22.57
N GLY A 463 -21.13 19.49 -22.46
CA GLY A 463 -21.14 20.93 -22.20
C GLY A 463 -20.56 21.28 -20.82
N GLU A 464 -20.97 20.59 -19.76
CA GLU A 464 -20.42 20.81 -18.43
C GLU A 464 -18.94 20.40 -18.36
N LEU A 465 -18.55 19.33 -19.07
CA LEU A 465 -17.15 18.89 -19.12
C LEU A 465 -16.28 19.87 -19.89
N TYR A 466 -16.81 20.46 -20.96
CA TYR A 466 -16.12 21.48 -21.75
C TYR A 466 -15.84 22.74 -20.92
N ASP A 467 -16.81 23.16 -20.11
CA ASP A 467 -16.68 24.35 -19.26
C ASP A 467 -15.75 24.08 -18.04
N ALA A 468 -15.78 22.86 -17.50
CA ALA A 468 -15.08 22.52 -16.28
C ALA A 468 -13.63 22.05 -16.50
N PHE A 469 -13.34 21.38 -17.63
CA PHE A 469 -12.03 20.74 -17.86
C PHE A 469 -11.35 21.27 -19.14
N PRO A 470 -10.36 22.16 -19.01
CA PRO A 470 -9.65 22.73 -20.17
C PRO A 470 -9.05 21.70 -21.13
N ALA A 471 -8.62 20.55 -20.61
CA ALA A 471 -8.08 19.46 -21.44
C ALA A 471 -9.15 18.80 -22.32
N PHE A 472 -10.37 18.63 -21.79
CA PHE A 472 -11.50 18.16 -22.55
C PHE A 472 -11.87 19.17 -23.65
N ALA A 473 -11.98 20.44 -23.27
CA ALA A 473 -12.31 21.53 -24.19
C ALA A 473 -11.29 21.63 -25.34
N ALA A 474 -10.00 21.62 -25.01
CA ALA A 474 -8.94 21.69 -26.03
C ALA A 474 -8.97 20.48 -26.99
N ALA A 475 -9.21 19.27 -26.46
CA ALA A 475 -9.30 18.06 -27.27
C ALA A 475 -10.55 18.06 -28.16
N PHE A 476 -11.69 18.51 -27.63
CA PHE A 476 -12.93 18.64 -28.37
C PHE A 476 -12.79 19.68 -29.51
N ASP A 477 -12.19 20.82 -29.21
CA ASP A 477 -11.93 21.87 -30.21
C ASP A 477 -10.94 21.43 -31.30
N GLU A 478 -9.95 20.60 -30.93
CA GLU A 478 -9.03 20.04 -31.92
C GLU A 478 -9.76 19.10 -32.91
N VAL A 479 -10.68 18.26 -32.41
CA VAL A 479 -11.54 17.44 -33.28
C VAL A 479 -12.42 18.33 -34.16
N ARG A 480 -13.05 19.36 -33.58
CA ARG A 480 -13.88 20.31 -34.34
C ARG A 480 -13.10 20.99 -35.45
N ALA A 481 -11.86 21.41 -35.21
CA ALA A 481 -11.05 22.06 -36.21
C ALA A 481 -10.86 21.20 -37.50
N HIS A 482 -10.87 19.87 -37.33
CA HIS A 482 -10.73 18.94 -38.46
C HIS A 482 -12.06 18.48 -39.05
N ILE A 483 -13.13 18.41 -38.26
CA ILE A 483 -14.40 17.83 -38.68
C ILE A 483 -15.38 18.89 -39.20
N ASP A 484 -15.39 20.10 -38.63
CA ASP A 484 -16.31 21.19 -39.02
C ASP A 484 -16.25 21.53 -40.53
N PRO A 485 -15.07 21.58 -41.21
CA PRO A 485 -14.99 21.79 -42.64
C PRO A 485 -15.64 20.70 -43.49
N LEU A 486 -15.94 19.54 -42.92
CA LEU A 486 -16.52 18.35 -43.57
C LEU A 486 -18.02 18.24 -43.34
N LEU A 487 -18.61 19.12 -42.52
CA LEU A 487 -20.00 19.14 -42.16
C LEU A 487 -20.71 20.37 -42.76
N ASP A 488 -22.02 20.27 -42.96
CA ASP A 488 -22.86 21.38 -43.45
C ASP A 488 -22.99 22.54 -42.43
N ARG A 489 -22.84 22.22 -41.13
CA ARG A 489 -22.91 23.14 -40.00
C ARG A 489 -21.84 22.75 -38.95
N PRO A 490 -21.24 23.72 -38.26
CA PRO A 490 -20.26 23.45 -37.23
C PRO A 490 -20.81 22.51 -36.15
N LEU A 491 -20.03 21.49 -35.74
CA LEU A 491 -20.45 20.45 -34.82
C LEU A 491 -20.87 21.02 -33.46
N GLY A 492 -20.18 22.03 -32.96
CA GLY A 492 -20.48 22.66 -31.67
C GLY A 492 -21.84 23.35 -31.63
N GLU A 493 -22.32 23.88 -32.78
CA GLU A 493 -23.66 24.49 -32.88
C GLU A 493 -24.79 23.44 -32.77
N VAL A 494 -24.49 22.17 -33.05
CA VAL A 494 -25.45 21.05 -32.97
C VAL A 494 -25.36 20.40 -31.58
N VAL A 495 -24.16 20.11 -31.11
CA VAL A 495 -23.95 19.37 -29.86
C VAL A 495 -24.36 20.19 -28.64
N PHE A 496 -23.98 21.48 -28.59
CA PHE A 496 -24.29 22.37 -27.47
C PHE A 496 -25.58 23.19 -27.66
N ALA A 497 -26.38 22.83 -28.65
CA ALA A 497 -27.69 23.47 -28.87
C ALA A 497 -28.66 23.21 -27.70
N PRO A 498 -29.51 24.17 -27.33
CA PRO A 498 -30.53 23.96 -26.32
C PRO A 498 -31.46 22.82 -26.69
N GLU A 499 -31.86 22.00 -25.76
CA GLU A 499 -32.80 20.89 -25.96
C GLU A 499 -34.13 21.43 -26.60
N GLY A 500 -34.63 20.73 -27.58
CA GLY A 500 -35.86 21.10 -28.33
C GLY A 500 -35.64 22.16 -29.41
N SER A 501 -34.41 22.64 -29.67
CA SER A 501 -34.09 23.49 -30.83
C SER A 501 -33.93 22.65 -32.10
N LEU A 502 -34.12 23.27 -33.29
CA LEU A 502 -33.89 22.61 -34.58
C LEU A 502 -32.45 22.15 -34.77
N GLU A 503 -31.52 22.87 -34.17
CA GLU A 503 -30.11 22.53 -34.13
C GLU A 503 -29.90 21.24 -33.34
N ALA A 504 -30.50 21.12 -32.15
CA ALA A 504 -30.44 19.92 -31.31
C ALA A 504 -31.09 18.70 -31.99
N GLU A 505 -32.22 18.90 -32.72
CA GLU A 505 -32.85 17.83 -33.50
C GLU A 505 -31.92 17.28 -34.60
N SER A 506 -30.98 18.10 -35.09
CA SER A 506 -30.00 17.67 -36.09
C SER A 506 -29.01 16.63 -35.55
N LEU A 507 -28.83 16.54 -34.21
CA LEU A 507 -27.98 15.56 -33.57
C LEU A 507 -28.46 14.11 -33.77
N ASP A 508 -29.77 13.91 -34.01
CA ASP A 508 -30.33 12.58 -34.29
C ASP A 508 -30.08 12.11 -35.74
N ARG A 509 -29.61 12.99 -36.62
CA ARG A 509 -29.16 12.60 -37.95
C ARG A 509 -27.77 11.96 -37.84
N THR A 510 -27.64 10.79 -38.49
CA THR A 510 -26.38 10.00 -38.38
C THR A 510 -25.16 10.77 -38.88
N GLY A 511 -25.35 11.74 -39.81
CA GLY A 511 -24.30 12.66 -40.28
C GLY A 511 -23.73 13.59 -39.20
N TYR A 512 -24.46 13.84 -38.12
CA TYR A 512 -23.98 14.59 -36.94
C TYR A 512 -23.77 13.70 -35.72
N THR A 513 -24.59 12.66 -35.54
CA THR A 513 -24.46 11.74 -34.40
C THR A 513 -23.05 11.13 -34.29
N GLN A 514 -22.54 10.58 -35.40
CA GLN A 514 -21.24 9.91 -35.40
C GLN A 514 -20.08 10.88 -35.15
N PRO A 515 -19.99 12.04 -35.83
CA PRO A 515 -19.02 13.08 -35.48
C PRO A 515 -19.08 13.54 -34.03
N ALA A 516 -20.28 13.67 -33.46
CA ALA A 516 -20.50 14.16 -32.11
C ALA A 516 -20.01 13.17 -31.07
N LEU A 517 -20.35 11.88 -31.22
CA LEU A 517 -19.84 10.80 -30.34
C LEU A 517 -18.34 10.67 -30.45
N PHE A 518 -17.79 10.65 -31.65
CA PHE A 518 -16.35 10.61 -31.86
C PHE A 518 -15.63 11.76 -31.14
N ALA A 519 -16.11 13.01 -31.30
CA ALA A 519 -15.50 14.16 -30.65
C ALA A 519 -15.57 14.07 -29.12
N PHE A 520 -16.71 13.66 -28.57
CA PHE A 520 -16.89 13.45 -27.15
C PHE A 520 -15.92 12.36 -26.59
N GLU A 521 -15.88 11.22 -27.25
CA GLU A 521 -15.08 10.06 -26.82
C GLU A 521 -13.58 10.33 -26.90
N VAL A 522 -13.11 10.99 -27.97
CA VAL A 522 -11.71 11.39 -28.09
C VAL A 522 -11.33 12.40 -27.00
N ALA A 523 -12.20 13.40 -26.75
CA ALA A 523 -11.95 14.40 -25.71
C ALA A 523 -11.91 13.75 -24.32
N MET A 524 -12.84 12.83 -24.02
CA MET A 524 -12.88 12.09 -22.77
C MET A 524 -11.65 11.18 -22.60
N CYS A 525 -11.25 10.43 -23.63
CA CYS A 525 -10.06 9.58 -23.58
C CYS A 525 -8.78 10.42 -23.33
N ARG A 526 -8.67 11.61 -23.90
CA ARG A 526 -7.52 12.50 -23.62
C ARG A 526 -7.55 13.03 -22.20
N LEU A 527 -8.72 13.38 -21.67
CA LEU A 527 -8.88 13.80 -20.29
C LEU A 527 -8.49 12.66 -19.32
N LEU A 528 -8.97 11.45 -19.55
CA LEU A 528 -8.62 10.25 -18.76
C LEU A 528 -7.12 9.96 -18.80
N ARG A 529 -6.49 10.10 -19.97
CA ARG A 529 -5.05 9.91 -20.12
C ARG A 529 -4.24 10.96 -19.34
N GLN A 530 -4.70 12.20 -19.27
CA GLN A 530 -4.08 13.24 -18.44
C GLN A 530 -4.13 12.85 -16.95
N TRP A 531 -5.19 12.17 -16.51
CA TRP A 531 -5.34 11.67 -15.14
C TRP A 531 -4.72 10.28 -14.92
N GLY A 532 -3.85 9.83 -15.83
CA GLY A 532 -3.07 8.61 -15.66
C GLY A 532 -3.79 7.31 -16.01
N VAL A 533 -5.02 7.37 -16.56
CA VAL A 533 -5.71 6.16 -17.02
C VAL A 533 -5.05 5.67 -18.31
N VAL A 534 -4.43 4.51 -18.22
CA VAL A 534 -3.79 3.82 -19.37
C VAL A 534 -4.55 2.53 -19.64
N PRO A 535 -5.39 2.49 -20.70
CA PRO A 535 -6.12 1.28 -21.01
C PRO A 535 -5.19 0.19 -21.58
N SER A 536 -5.45 -1.05 -21.20
CA SER A 536 -4.79 -2.23 -21.76
C SER A 536 -5.44 -2.70 -23.06
N TYR A 537 -6.72 -2.42 -23.22
CA TYR A 537 -7.52 -2.74 -24.40
C TYR A 537 -8.55 -1.64 -24.65
N LEU A 538 -9.01 -1.55 -25.89
CA LEU A 538 -10.15 -0.71 -26.31
C LEU A 538 -11.19 -1.61 -26.97
N LEU A 539 -12.48 -1.37 -26.64
CA LEU A 539 -13.61 -2.03 -27.30
C LEU A 539 -14.64 -0.96 -27.66
N GLY A 540 -14.80 -0.69 -28.94
CA GLY A 540 -15.85 0.20 -29.42
C GLY A 540 -17.14 -0.57 -29.73
N HIS A 541 -18.25 0.16 -29.93
CA HIS A 541 -19.48 -0.35 -30.53
C HIS A 541 -19.81 0.44 -31.80
N SER A 542 -19.76 -0.20 -32.95
CA SER A 542 -20.02 0.43 -34.25
C SER A 542 -19.10 1.64 -34.50
N ILE A 543 -19.58 2.89 -34.43
CA ILE A 543 -18.77 4.09 -34.61
C ILE A 543 -17.70 4.21 -33.51
N GLY A 544 -17.97 3.73 -32.30
CA GLY A 544 -16.99 3.72 -31.20
C GLY A 544 -15.72 2.93 -31.53
N GLU A 545 -15.77 1.95 -32.45
CA GLU A 545 -14.56 1.24 -32.90
C GLU A 545 -13.63 2.15 -33.72
N VAL A 546 -14.20 3.13 -34.45
CA VAL A 546 -13.38 4.13 -35.16
C VAL A 546 -12.71 5.10 -34.18
N ALA A 547 -13.43 5.47 -33.10
CA ALA A 547 -12.84 6.24 -32.01
C ALA A 547 -11.74 5.43 -31.29
N ALA A 548 -11.96 4.13 -31.03
CA ALA A 548 -10.96 3.21 -30.50
C ALA A 548 -9.71 3.13 -31.41
N ALA A 549 -9.91 3.05 -32.72
CA ALA A 549 -8.81 3.03 -33.70
C ALA A 549 -7.95 4.30 -33.63
N HIS A 550 -8.60 5.48 -33.52
CA HIS A 550 -7.86 6.73 -33.35
C HIS A 550 -7.09 6.77 -32.03
N VAL A 551 -7.75 6.42 -30.93
CA VAL A 551 -7.13 6.39 -29.58
C VAL A 551 -5.97 5.39 -29.53
N ALA A 552 -6.08 4.27 -30.26
CA ALA A 552 -5.02 3.26 -30.40
C ALA A 552 -3.88 3.67 -31.35
N GLY A 553 -3.96 4.82 -32.01
CA GLY A 553 -2.95 5.27 -32.94
C GLY A 553 -3.03 4.67 -34.35
N VAL A 554 -4.09 3.93 -34.67
CA VAL A 554 -4.32 3.35 -36.00
C VAL A 554 -4.55 4.44 -37.06
N LEU A 555 -5.29 5.48 -36.68
CA LEU A 555 -5.58 6.64 -37.54
C LEU A 555 -5.10 7.93 -36.89
N SER A 556 -4.49 8.82 -37.68
CA SER A 556 -4.28 10.20 -37.26
C SER A 556 -5.62 10.90 -37.01
N LEU A 557 -5.65 11.99 -36.21
CA LEU A 557 -6.88 12.72 -35.98
C LEU A 557 -7.54 13.24 -37.27
N PRO A 558 -6.78 13.87 -38.21
CA PRO A 558 -7.35 14.29 -39.50
C PRO A 558 -7.96 13.13 -40.31
N ASP A 559 -7.27 11.98 -40.35
CA ASP A 559 -7.74 10.79 -41.09
C ASP A 559 -8.99 10.18 -40.45
N ALA A 560 -9.01 10.10 -39.11
CA ALA A 560 -10.18 9.64 -38.37
C ALA A 560 -11.39 10.55 -38.56
N CYS A 561 -11.20 11.88 -38.50
CA CYS A 561 -12.27 12.86 -38.79
C CYS A 561 -12.79 12.70 -40.22
N ALA A 562 -11.93 12.51 -41.21
CA ALA A 562 -12.35 12.30 -42.60
C ALA A 562 -13.16 11.00 -42.76
N LEU A 563 -12.73 9.91 -42.09
CA LEU A 563 -13.44 8.63 -42.10
C LEU A 563 -14.82 8.72 -41.45
N VAL A 564 -14.91 9.34 -40.25
CA VAL A 564 -16.13 9.51 -39.48
C VAL A 564 -17.14 10.39 -40.22
N ALA A 565 -16.70 11.53 -40.74
CA ALA A 565 -17.55 12.42 -41.53
C ALA A 565 -18.08 11.75 -42.81
N ALA A 566 -17.23 11.02 -43.53
CA ALA A 566 -17.62 10.26 -44.69
C ALA A 566 -18.64 9.15 -44.35
N ARG A 567 -18.37 8.40 -43.28
CA ARG A 567 -19.28 7.34 -42.79
C ARG A 567 -20.67 7.89 -42.46
N GLY A 568 -20.73 8.94 -41.64
CA GLY A 568 -21.96 9.56 -41.24
C GLY A 568 -22.76 10.13 -42.47
N ARG A 569 -22.10 10.90 -43.33
CA ARG A 569 -22.69 11.50 -44.53
C ARG A 569 -23.19 10.46 -45.51
N LEU A 570 -22.42 9.39 -45.78
CA LEU A 570 -22.82 8.36 -46.74
C LEU A 570 -23.99 7.52 -46.23
N MET A 571 -24.04 7.25 -44.93
CA MET A 571 -25.17 6.58 -44.28
C MET A 571 -26.43 7.45 -44.30
N ASP A 572 -26.29 8.74 -43.99
CA ASP A 572 -27.40 9.72 -43.97
C ASP A 572 -28.03 9.93 -45.37
N ALA A 573 -27.24 9.69 -46.41
CA ALA A 573 -27.68 9.79 -47.80
C ALA A 573 -28.41 8.53 -48.33
N LEU A 574 -28.48 7.46 -47.56
CA LEU A 574 -29.14 6.21 -47.95
C LEU A 574 -30.68 6.37 -47.96
N PRO A 575 -31.40 5.58 -48.77
CA PRO A 575 -32.86 5.60 -48.78
C PRO A 575 -33.45 5.22 -47.42
N GLU A 576 -34.41 5.99 -46.95
CA GLU A 576 -35.23 5.65 -45.79
C GLU A 576 -36.00 4.35 -45.93
N GLY A 577 -36.61 3.84 -44.87
CA GLY A 577 -37.52 2.70 -44.87
C GLY A 577 -36.95 1.39 -44.31
N GLY A 578 -35.83 1.45 -43.61
CA GLY A 578 -35.31 0.36 -42.80
C GLY A 578 -35.81 0.41 -41.35
N ALA A 579 -35.63 -0.67 -40.64
CA ALA A 579 -35.93 -0.82 -39.22
C ALA A 579 -34.89 -1.65 -38.48
N MET A 580 -34.75 -1.39 -37.18
CA MET A 580 -33.94 -2.20 -36.27
C MET A 580 -34.73 -2.55 -35.01
N VAL A 581 -34.59 -3.76 -34.53
CA VAL A 581 -35.29 -4.26 -33.35
C VAL A 581 -34.33 -5.06 -32.46
N ALA A 582 -34.32 -4.71 -31.18
CA ALA A 582 -33.60 -5.48 -30.16
C ALA A 582 -34.52 -6.57 -29.61
N LEU A 583 -34.01 -7.79 -29.57
CA LEU A 583 -34.68 -9.00 -29.11
C LEU A 583 -33.96 -9.56 -27.88
N GLN A 584 -34.68 -9.80 -26.78
CA GLN A 584 -34.14 -10.46 -25.60
C GLN A 584 -34.02 -11.97 -25.82
N ALA A 585 -33.30 -12.39 -26.86
CA ALA A 585 -33.11 -13.76 -27.27
C ALA A 585 -31.66 -14.04 -27.70
N PRO A 586 -31.17 -15.29 -27.56
CA PRO A 586 -29.85 -15.69 -27.98
C PRO A 586 -29.73 -15.71 -29.51
N GLU A 587 -28.52 -15.42 -30.01
CA GLU A 587 -28.19 -15.34 -31.44
C GLU A 587 -28.62 -16.58 -32.23
N GLU A 588 -28.35 -17.77 -31.70
CA GLU A 588 -28.69 -19.05 -32.39
C GLU A 588 -30.20 -19.17 -32.67
N ALA A 589 -31.02 -18.83 -31.69
CA ALA A 589 -32.48 -18.87 -31.84
C ALA A 589 -32.99 -17.80 -32.80
N VAL A 590 -32.38 -16.57 -32.74
CA VAL A 590 -32.69 -15.51 -33.68
C VAL A 590 -32.31 -15.92 -35.11
N THR A 591 -31.08 -16.42 -35.32
CA THR A 591 -30.59 -16.92 -36.62
C THR A 591 -31.53 -18.00 -37.18
N ALA A 592 -31.96 -18.94 -36.35
CA ALA A 592 -32.92 -19.97 -36.78
C ALA A 592 -34.26 -19.36 -37.23
N SER A 593 -34.74 -18.30 -36.54
CA SER A 593 -35.97 -17.61 -36.89
C SER A 593 -35.87 -16.77 -38.16
N LEU A 594 -34.65 -16.39 -38.59
CA LEU A 594 -34.40 -15.66 -39.83
C LEU A 594 -34.30 -16.58 -41.06
N SER A 595 -34.22 -17.88 -40.89
CA SER A 595 -34.07 -18.83 -41.98
C SER A 595 -35.21 -18.71 -42.97
N GLY A 596 -34.89 -18.47 -44.25
CA GLY A 596 -35.87 -18.32 -45.35
C GLY A 596 -36.56 -16.94 -45.38
N ARG A 597 -36.06 -15.96 -44.64
CA ARG A 597 -36.55 -14.57 -44.70
C ARG A 597 -35.48 -13.68 -45.36
N ASP A 598 -35.83 -13.12 -46.49
CA ASP A 598 -34.98 -12.15 -47.18
C ASP A 598 -35.22 -10.74 -46.63
N GLY A 599 -34.23 -9.86 -46.72
CA GLY A 599 -34.35 -8.47 -46.34
C GLY A 599 -34.23 -8.16 -44.84
N VAL A 600 -33.78 -9.11 -44.04
CA VAL A 600 -33.46 -8.96 -42.60
C VAL A 600 -32.25 -9.79 -42.21
N GLY A 601 -31.44 -9.27 -41.33
CA GLY A 601 -30.23 -9.96 -40.80
C GLY A 601 -29.94 -9.55 -39.36
N ILE A 602 -28.96 -10.20 -38.73
CA ILE A 602 -28.46 -9.78 -37.43
C ILE A 602 -27.54 -8.57 -37.62
N ALA A 603 -27.76 -7.54 -36.83
CA ALA A 603 -26.97 -6.30 -36.81
C ALA A 603 -26.01 -6.22 -35.61
N ALA A 604 -26.38 -6.81 -34.48
CA ALA A 604 -25.51 -6.85 -33.30
C ALA A 604 -25.84 -8.04 -32.41
N VAL A 605 -24.80 -8.57 -31.76
CA VAL A 605 -24.87 -9.50 -30.64
C VAL A 605 -24.27 -8.82 -29.44
N ASN A 606 -25.14 -8.18 -28.64
CA ASN A 606 -24.74 -7.34 -27.52
C ASN A 606 -24.58 -8.10 -26.20
N GLY A 607 -25.04 -9.35 -26.16
CA GLY A 607 -24.96 -10.18 -24.97
C GLY A 607 -25.57 -11.57 -25.20
N PRO A 608 -25.54 -12.45 -24.19
CA PRO A 608 -26.01 -13.84 -24.30
C PRO A 608 -27.48 -13.94 -24.75
N ARG A 609 -28.29 -12.93 -24.38
CA ARG A 609 -29.70 -12.83 -24.73
C ARG A 609 -30.06 -11.44 -25.27
N ALA A 610 -29.16 -10.77 -25.95
CA ALA A 610 -29.35 -9.44 -26.48
C ALA A 610 -28.90 -9.38 -27.94
N THR A 611 -29.81 -9.72 -28.85
CA THR A 611 -29.56 -9.74 -30.29
C THR A 611 -30.38 -8.66 -31.00
N VAL A 612 -29.74 -7.92 -31.90
CA VAL A 612 -30.39 -6.88 -32.71
C VAL A 612 -30.55 -7.38 -34.15
N VAL A 613 -31.74 -7.27 -34.71
CA VAL A 613 -32.00 -7.53 -36.13
C VAL A 613 -32.24 -6.21 -36.87
N SER A 614 -31.79 -6.17 -38.12
CA SER A 614 -31.84 -4.97 -38.98
C SER A 614 -32.20 -5.35 -40.41
N GLY A 615 -32.93 -4.51 -41.10
CA GLY A 615 -33.30 -4.74 -42.47
C GLY A 615 -34.52 -3.91 -42.94
N ASP A 616 -35.26 -4.44 -43.88
CA ASP A 616 -36.50 -3.82 -44.37
C ASP A 616 -37.56 -3.81 -43.28
N HIS A 617 -38.38 -2.75 -43.27
CA HIS A 617 -39.38 -2.54 -42.23
C HIS A 617 -40.34 -3.73 -42.10
N ALA A 618 -40.86 -4.29 -43.22
CA ALA A 618 -41.85 -5.36 -43.20
C ALA A 618 -41.27 -6.68 -42.65
N PRO A 619 -40.12 -7.22 -43.13
CA PRO A 619 -39.50 -8.39 -42.54
C PRO A 619 -39.09 -8.23 -41.08
N VAL A 620 -38.54 -7.07 -40.69
CA VAL A 620 -38.18 -6.78 -39.29
C VAL A 620 -39.44 -6.76 -38.39
N ALA A 621 -40.52 -6.14 -38.84
CA ALA A 621 -41.79 -6.12 -38.10
C ALA A 621 -42.43 -7.53 -37.97
N GLU A 622 -42.24 -8.42 -38.93
CA GLU A 622 -42.65 -9.83 -38.83
C GLU A 622 -41.83 -10.61 -37.81
N VAL A 623 -40.51 -10.41 -37.79
CA VAL A 623 -39.65 -10.99 -36.78
C VAL A 623 -40.02 -10.47 -35.40
N ALA A 624 -40.21 -9.17 -35.26
CA ALA A 624 -40.62 -8.54 -33.99
C ALA A 624 -41.96 -9.12 -33.47
N ARG A 625 -42.93 -9.30 -34.34
CA ARG A 625 -44.23 -9.93 -34.00
C ARG A 625 -44.02 -11.37 -33.58
N HIS A 626 -43.28 -12.17 -34.34
CA HIS A 626 -43.00 -13.56 -34.03
C HIS A 626 -42.43 -13.74 -32.60
N TRP A 627 -41.48 -12.90 -32.21
CA TRP A 627 -40.85 -12.97 -30.90
C TRP A 627 -41.77 -12.42 -29.78
N ARG A 628 -42.59 -11.40 -30.05
CA ARG A 628 -43.61 -10.92 -29.08
C ARG A 628 -44.65 -11.99 -28.82
N ASP A 629 -45.10 -12.72 -29.86
CA ASP A 629 -46.08 -13.82 -29.73
C ASP A 629 -45.56 -14.97 -28.88
N GLN A 630 -44.23 -15.12 -28.80
CA GLN A 630 -43.54 -16.09 -27.93
C GLN A 630 -43.25 -15.52 -26.50
N GLY A 631 -43.73 -14.32 -26.19
CA GLY A 631 -43.55 -13.69 -24.88
C GLY A 631 -42.13 -13.09 -24.65
N VAL A 632 -41.32 -12.98 -25.69
CA VAL A 632 -40.00 -12.37 -25.62
C VAL A 632 -40.10 -10.84 -25.65
N ARG A 633 -39.31 -10.17 -24.82
CA ARG A 633 -39.24 -8.70 -24.85
C ARG A 633 -38.61 -8.22 -26.17
N VAL A 634 -39.31 -7.32 -26.83
CA VAL A 634 -38.93 -6.78 -28.12
C VAL A 634 -38.98 -5.25 -28.04
N SER A 635 -37.88 -4.58 -28.34
CA SER A 635 -37.76 -3.10 -28.34
C SER A 635 -37.43 -2.61 -29.77
N GLU A 636 -38.24 -1.73 -30.30
CA GLU A 636 -37.96 -1.04 -31.57
C GLU A 636 -36.93 0.07 -31.31
N LEU A 637 -35.87 0.07 -32.11
CA LEU A 637 -34.82 1.09 -31.98
C LEU A 637 -35.20 2.31 -32.82
N ARG A 638 -35.03 3.51 -32.25
CA ARG A 638 -35.22 4.77 -32.96
C ARG A 638 -33.98 5.03 -33.81
N VAL A 639 -33.98 4.62 -35.04
CA VAL A 639 -32.89 4.78 -35.99
C VAL A 639 -33.38 5.35 -37.31
N SER A 640 -32.53 6.14 -37.97
CA SER A 640 -32.84 6.70 -39.32
C SER A 640 -32.72 5.63 -40.40
N HIS A 641 -31.85 4.64 -40.22
CA HIS A 641 -31.55 3.61 -41.22
C HIS A 641 -31.32 2.25 -40.56
N ALA A 642 -31.41 1.18 -41.37
CA ALA A 642 -31.13 -0.19 -40.95
C ALA A 642 -29.61 -0.47 -41.01
N PHE A 643 -28.89 0.00 -39.97
CA PHE A 643 -27.44 -0.16 -39.88
C PHE A 643 -27.03 -1.63 -39.79
N HIS A 644 -25.79 -1.96 -40.16
CA HIS A 644 -25.22 -3.31 -40.14
C HIS A 644 -26.11 -4.33 -40.86
N SER A 645 -26.65 -3.93 -42.01
CA SER A 645 -27.49 -4.77 -42.88
C SER A 645 -27.12 -4.57 -44.34
N TYR A 646 -27.68 -5.39 -45.21
CA TYR A 646 -27.50 -5.23 -46.66
C TYR A 646 -27.93 -3.85 -47.19
N ARG A 647 -28.69 -3.07 -46.43
CA ARG A 647 -29.08 -1.70 -46.78
C ARG A 647 -27.91 -0.72 -46.77
N MET A 648 -26.76 -1.15 -46.17
CA MET A 648 -25.49 -0.41 -46.23
C MET A 648 -24.74 -0.64 -47.55
N ASP A 649 -25.05 -1.68 -48.34
CA ASP A 649 -24.32 -2.06 -49.53
C ASP A 649 -24.12 -0.92 -50.55
N PRO A 650 -25.13 -0.01 -50.77
CA PRO A 650 -24.97 1.05 -51.74
C PRO A 650 -23.87 2.08 -51.42
N MET A 651 -23.54 2.25 -50.14
CA MET A 651 -22.51 3.23 -49.74
C MET A 651 -21.11 2.62 -49.68
N LEU A 652 -20.96 1.31 -49.60
CA LEU A 652 -19.68 0.64 -49.28
C LEU A 652 -18.59 0.99 -50.27
N LYS A 653 -18.91 1.05 -51.57
CA LYS A 653 -17.89 1.35 -52.59
C LYS A 653 -17.33 2.76 -52.49
N GLU A 654 -18.15 3.73 -52.11
CA GLU A 654 -17.69 5.12 -51.89
C GLU A 654 -16.91 5.24 -50.60
N PHE A 655 -17.39 4.57 -49.56
CA PHE A 655 -16.69 4.49 -48.26
C PHE A 655 -15.31 3.84 -48.40
N GLN A 656 -15.21 2.76 -49.18
CA GLN A 656 -13.95 2.09 -49.51
C GLN A 656 -12.93 3.04 -50.11
N ARG A 657 -13.37 3.88 -51.09
CA ARG A 657 -12.47 4.88 -51.71
C ARG A 657 -11.91 5.91 -50.71
N VAL A 658 -12.73 6.31 -49.75
CA VAL A 658 -12.28 7.19 -48.66
C VAL A 658 -11.26 6.46 -47.80
N ALA A 659 -11.57 5.24 -47.35
CA ALA A 659 -10.68 4.44 -46.50
C ALA A 659 -9.33 4.12 -47.17
N GLU A 660 -9.33 3.82 -48.48
CA GLU A 660 -8.10 3.59 -49.25
C GLU A 660 -7.24 4.85 -49.40
N GLY A 661 -7.82 6.04 -49.25
CA GLY A 661 -7.10 7.34 -49.30
C GLY A 661 -6.45 7.75 -47.99
N LEU A 662 -6.68 7.03 -46.87
CA LEU A 662 -6.16 7.35 -45.54
C LEU A 662 -4.86 6.61 -45.24
N THR A 663 -4.16 7.09 -44.19
CA THR A 663 -2.93 6.46 -43.69
C THR A 663 -3.23 5.64 -42.44
N TRP A 664 -2.95 4.36 -42.51
CA TRP A 664 -3.21 3.39 -41.44
C TRP A 664 -1.92 2.95 -40.77
N HIS A 665 -1.95 2.83 -39.43
CA HIS A 665 -0.82 2.38 -38.63
C HIS A 665 -1.20 1.17 -37.78
N ALA A 666 -0.21 0.40 -37.33
CA ALA A 666 -0.45 -0.66 -36.36
C ALA A 666 -0.91 -0.07 -35.00
N PRO A 667 -1.87 -0.69 -34.32
CA PRO A 667 -2.36 -0.18 -33.05
C PRO A 667 -1.27 -0.22 -31.97
N GLU A 668 -1.12 0.85 -31.21
CA GLU A 668 -0.28 0.94 -30.01
C GLU A 668 -0.98 0.32 -28.79
N ILE A 669 -2.31 0.41 -28.75
CA ILE A 669 -3.17 -0.20 -27.74
C ILE A 669 -4.05 -1.24 -28.45
N PRO A 670 -4.10 -2.51 -27.98
CA PRO A 670 -4.93 -3.53 -28.59
C PRO A 670 -6.41 -3.12 -28.69
N VAL A 671 -6.99 -3.24 -29.87
CA VAL A 671 -8.41 -2.97 -30.13
C VAL A 671 -9.15 -4.29 -30.34
N VAL A 672 -10.27 -4.49 -29.66
CA VAL A 672 -11.14 -5.65 -29.85
C VAL A 672 -12.09 -5.38 -31.00
N SER A 673 -12.10 -6.25 -31.98
CA SER A 673 -12.86 -6.14 -33.23
C SER A 673 -14.36 -6.32 -33.04
N ASN A 674 -15.14 -5.44 -33.60
CA ASN A 674 -16.60 -5.62 -33.73
C ASN A 674 -16.98 -6.72 -34.71
N VAL A 675 -16.10 -7.12 -35.62
CA VAL A 675 -16.38 -8.13 -36.65
C VAL A 675 -16.14 -9.55 -36.11
N THR A 676 -15.06 -9.74 -35.32
CA THR A 676 -14.67 -11.08 -34.84
C THR A 676 -14.94 -11.29 -33.34
N GLY A 677 -14.99 -10.25 -32.54
CA GLY A 677 -15.03 -10.30 -31.06
C GLY A 677 -13.68 -10.63 -30.42
N GLU A 678 -12.59 -10.62 -31.18
CA GLU A 678 -11.22 -10.85 -30.74
C GLU A 678 -10.33 -9.64 -31.03
N VAL A 679 -9.11 -9.62 -30.50
CA VAL A 679 -8.17 -8.49 -30.77
C VAL A 679 -7.82 -8.42 -32.24
N LEU A 680 -7.90 -7.21 -32.80
CA LEU A 680 -7.46 -6.91 -34.17
C LEU A 680 -5.96 -7.19 -34.32
N THR A 681 -5.61 -7.94 -35.34
CA THR A 681 -4.22 -8.03 -35.79
C THR A 681 -3.76 -6.71 -36.42
N ALA A 682 -2.46 -6.42 -36.39
CA ALA A 682 -1.92 -5.24 -37.04
C ALA A 682 -2.26 -5.20 -38.54
N GLN A 683 -2.37 -6.37 -39.21
CA GLN A 683 -2.75 -6.46 -40.62
C GLN A 683 -4.20 -6.08 -40.83
N GLU A 684 -5.13 -6.56 -40.01
CA GLU A 684 -6.56 -6.22 -40.11
C GLU A 684 -6.78 -4.74 -39.80
N ALA A 685 -6.14 -4.23 -38.73
CA ALA A 685 -6.27 -2.81 -38.34
C ALA A 685 -5.83 -1.85 -39.45
N THR A 686 -4.85 -2.26 -40.26
CA THR A 686 -4.31 -1.44 -41.36
C THR A 686 -4.93 -1.73 -42.73
N ASP A 687 -5.90 -2.65 -42.81
CA ASP A 687 -6.58 -3.01 -44.03
C ASP A 687 -7.87 -2.19 -44.20
N PRO A 688 -7.97 -1.30 -45.19
CA PRO A 688 -9.19 -0.55 -45.47
C PRO A 688 -10.43 -1.43 -45.66
N GLU A 689 -10.27 -2.66 -46.19
CA GLU A 689 -11.38 -3.61 -46.42
C GLU A 689 -11.99 -4.07 -45.09
N TYR A 690 -11.20 -4.20 -44.02
CA TYR A 690 -11.73 -4.46 -42.67
C TYR A 690 -12.76 -3.40 -42.26
N TRP A 691 -12.43 -2.14 -42.41
CA TRP A 691 -13.30 -0.99 -42.02
C TRP A 691 -14.56 -0.92 -42.89
N VAL A 692 -14.49 -1.36 -44.15
CA VAL A 692 -15.67 -1.50 -45.04
C VAL A 692 -16.57 -2.62 -44.53
N ARG A 693 -16.01 -3.78 -44.19
CA ARG A 693 -16.75 -4.89 -43.59
C ARG A 693 -17.41 -4.51 -42.27
N GLN A 694 -16.72 -3.74 -41.43
CA GLN A 694 -17.21 -3.26 -40.15
C GLN A 694 -18.51 -2.45 -40.27
N VAL A 695 -18.71 -1.70 -41.33
CA VAL A 695 -19.97 -1.00 -41.62
C VAL A 695 -21.12 -1.96 -41.88
N ARG A 696 -20.85 -3.10 -42.46
CA ARG A 696 -21.79 -4.06 -43.01
C ARG A 696 -22.15 -5.22 -42.12
N GLU A 697 -21.15 -5.77 -41.43
CA GLU A 697 -21.29 -6.97 -40.61
C GLU A 697 -21.86 -6.66 -39.22
N ALA A 698 -22.35 -7.74 -38.57
CA ALA A 698 -22.92 -7.63 -37.23
C ALA A 698 -21.86 -7.23 -36.18
N VAL A 699 -22.22 -6.38 -35.27
CA VAL A 699 -21.37 -5.98 -34.14
C VAL A 699 -21.31 -7.10 -33.11
N ARG A 700 -20.11 -7.65 -32.87
CA ARG A 700 -19.84 -8.78 -31.96
C ARG A 700 -19.46 -8.30 -30.55
N PHE A 701 -20.21 -7.37 -29.95
CA PHE A 701 -19.88 -6.76 -28.66
C PHE A 701 -19.84 -7.77 -27.52
N GLY A 702 -20.84 -8.67 -27.44
CA GLY A 702 -20.91 -9.70 -26.40
C GLY A 702 -19.75 -10.69 -26.45
N ASP A 703 -19.27 -11.01 -27.67
CA ASP A 703 -18.08 -11.87 -27.86
C ASP A 703 -16.81 -11.14 -27.41
N GLY A 704 -16.69 -9.85 -27.73
CA GLY A 704 -15.59 -9.01 -27.28
C GLY A 704 -15.51 -8.90 -25.75
N VAL A 705 -16.63 -8.70 -25.06
CA VAL A 705 -16.67 -8.67 -23.58
C VAL A 705 -16.26 -10.03 -23.00
N ARG A 706 -16.72 -11.12 -23.60
CA ARG A 706 -16.33 -12.49 -23.19
C ARG A 706 -14.83 -12.71 -23.37
N TRP A 707 -14.28 -12.34 -24.51
CA TRP A 707 -12.84 -12.41 -24.78
C TRP A 707 -12.03 -11.62 -23.75
N LEU A 708 -12.44 -10.38 -23.45
CA LEU A 708 -11.76 -9.53 -22.47
C LEU A 708 -11.74 -10.17 -21.07
N ARG A 709 -12.86 -10.73 -20.63
CA ARG A 709 -12.96 -11.47 -19.37
C ARG A 709 -12.00 -12.69 -19.36
N GLU A 710 -12.00 -13.50 -20.40
CA GLU A 710 -11.14 -14.68 -20.52
C GLU A 710 -9.64 -14.31 -20.53
N ASN A 711 -9.32 -13.06 -20.86
CA ASN A 711 -7.97 -12.52 -20.81
C ASN A 711 -7.68 -11.70 -19.52
N GLY A 712 -8.43 -11.92 -18.46
CA GLY A 712 -8.14 -11.41 -17.12
C GLY A 712 -8.38 -9.90 -16.92
N VAL A 713 -9.27 -9.31 -17.68
CA VAL A 713 -9.63 -7.90 -17.52
C VAL A 713 -10.42 -7.70 -16.22
N GLY A 714 -9.96 -6.74 -15.37
CA GLY A 714 -10.61 -6.45 -14.09
C GLY A 714 -11.63 -5.32 -14.13
N THR A 715 -11.47 -4.34 -15.02
CA THR A 715 -12.38 -3.18 -15.06
C THR A 715 -12.68 -2.74 -16.49
N LEU A 716 -13.96 -2.64 -16.81
CA LEU A 716 -14.50 -2.05 -18.03
C LEU A 716 -15.04 -0.66 -17.72
N MET A 717 -14.53 0.38 -18.38
CA MET A 717 -14.93 1.78 -18.16
C MET A 717 -15.62 2.30 -19.44
N GLU A 718 -16.89 2.64 -19.35
CA GLU A 718 -17.63 3.20 -20.48
C GLU A 718 -17.34 4.69 -20.65
N VAL A 719 -16.89 5.04 -21.86
CA VAL A 719 -16.53 6.37 -22.31
C VAL A 719 -17.55 6.85 -23.33
N GLY A 720 -18.70 7.27 -22.87
CA GLY A 720 -19.78 7.76 -23.72
C GLY A 720 -20.65 8.77 -22.96
N PRO A 721 -21.51 9.54 -23.65
CA PRO A 721 -22.35 10.54 -22.99
C PRO A 721 -23.51 9.95 -22.16
N HIS A 722 -23.74 8.65 -22.24
CA HIS A 722 -24.73 7.91 -21.47
C HIS A 722 -24.35 6.44 -21.29
N ALA A 723 -24.76 5.83 -20.17
CA ALA A 723 -24.44 4.45 -19.80
C ALA A 723 -25.26 3.43 -20.61
N VAL A 724 -24.78 3.03 -21.77
CA VAL A 724 -25.42 2.05 -22.67
C VAL A 724 -24.65 0.73 -22.66
N LEU A 725 -23.34 0.78 -22.89
CA LEU A 725 -22.49 -0.42 -22.99
C LEU A 725 -22.25 -1.05 -21.61
N ALA A 726 -22.23 -0.26 -20.55
CA ALA A 726 -22.09 -0.78 -19.19
C ALA A 726 -23.20 -1.78 -18.85
N SER A 727 -24.44 -1.44 -19.19
CA SER A 727 -25.57 -2.35 -18.97
C SER A 727 -25.45 -3.66 -19.78
N MET A 728 -25.00 -3.55 -21.04
CA MET A 728 -24.78 -4.72 -21.92
C MET A 728 -23.61 -5.59 -21.41
N ALA A 729 -22.51 -4.95 -20.99
CA ALA A 729 -21.36 -5.64 -20.44
C ALA A 729 -21.71 -6.37 -19.13
N MET A 730 -22.48 -5.74 -18.23
CA MET A 730 -22.97 -6.39 -17.01
C MET A 730 -23.82 -7.62 -17.32
N GLU A 731 -24.68 -7.57 -18.35
CA GLU A 731 -25.46 -8.75 -18.78
C GLU A 731 -24.54 -9.88 -19.28
N CYS A 732 -23.48 -9.55 -20.01
CA CYS A 732 -22.49 -10.53 -20.47
C CYS A 732 -21.70 -11.20 -19.34
N LEU A 733 -21.50 -10.48 -18.22
CA LEU A 733 -20.72 -10.95 -17.07
C LEU A 733 -21.56 -11.66 -16.01
N ALA A 734 -22.86 -11.33 -15.90
CA ALA A 734 -23.74 -11.74 -14.79
C ALA A 734 -23.87 -13.26 -14.57
N GLU A 735 -23.67 -14.08 -15.61
CA GLU A 735 -23.82 -15.55 -15.53
C GLU A 735 -22.54 -16.26 -15.05
N THR A 736 -21.40 -15.59 -15.02
CA THR A 736 -20.10 -16.28 -14.94
C THR A 736 -19.04 -15.63 -14.07
N ASP A 737 -19.16 -14.36 -13.71
CA ASP A 737 -18.08 -13.66 -13.00
C ASP A 737 -18.57 -12.48 -12.16
N THR A 738 -18.14 -12.45 -10.89
CA THR A 738 -18.34 -11.32 -9.97
C THR A 738 -17.09 -10.46 -9.80
N SER A 739 -15.96 -10.84 -10.41
CA SER A 739 -14.67 -10.16 -10.22
C SER A 739 -14.47 -8.98 -11.17
N THR A 740 -14.98 -9.07 -12.41
CA THR A 740 -14.85 -7.99 -13.38
C THR A 740 -15.85 -6.86 -13.08
N GLY A 741 -15.33 -5.65 -12.86
CA GLY A 741 -16.13 -4.45 -12.61
C GLY A 741 -16.51 -3.73 -13.90
N VAL A 742 -17.71 -3.13 -13.92
CA VAL A 742 -18.16 -2.26 -15.02
C VAL A 742 -18.49 -0.90 -14.44
N VAL A 743 -17.89 0.15 -14.98
CA VAL A 743 -18.03 1.54 -14.54
C VAL A 743 -18.49 2.40 -15.71
N ALA A 744 -19.56 3.16 -15.51
CA ALA A 744 -19.99 4.19 -16.46
C ALA A 744 -19.48 5.57 -15.99
N LEU A 745 -18.80 6.30 -16.89
CA LEU A 745 -18.29 7.63 -16.56
C LEU A 745 -19.34 8.72 -16.72
N GLN A 746 -20.43 8.44 -17.42
CA GLN A 746 -21.54 9.38 -17.63
C GLN A 746 -22.91 8.70 -17.50
N HIS A 747 -23.85 9.44 -16.91
CA HIS A 747 -25.28 9.10 -16.88
C HIS A 747 -26.08 10.31 -17.32
N GLY A 748 -26.81 10.17 -18.40
CA GLY A 748 -27.49 11.29 -19.09
C GLY A 748 -28.45 12.15 -18.25
N ASP A 749 -28.94 11.62 -17.14
CA ASP A 749 -29.92 12.30 -16.26
C ASP A 749 -29.27 13.02 -15.07
N HIS A 750 -27.92 13.03 -15.01
CA HIS A 750 -27.17 13.62 -13.89
C HIS A 750 -26.13 14.61 -14.38
N PRO A 751 -25.65 15.55 -13.52
CA PRO A 751 -24.58 16.46 -13.86
C PRO A 751 -23.32 15.71 -14.32
N GLU A 752 -22.76 16.12 -15.46
CA GLU A 752 -21.65 15.42 -16.13
C GLU A 752 -20.38 15.39 -15.27
N THR A 753 -20.07 16.48 -14.59
CA THR A 753 -18.92 16.59 -13.69
C THR A 753 -19.02 15.64 -12.51
N ARG A 754 -20.23 15.54 -11.92
CA ARG A 754 -20.48 14.64 -10.79
C ARG A 754 -20.37 13.18 -11.20
N THR A 755 -21.00 12.80 -12.31
CA THR A 755 -20.96 11.42 -12.80
C THR A 755 -19.55 11.00 -13.17
N LEU A 756 -18.78 11.89 -13.79
CA LEU A 756 -17.37 11.61 -14.10
C LEU A 756 -16.53 11.37 -12.84
N VAL A 757 -16.57 12.27 -11.86
CA VAL A 757 -15.80 12.12 -10.61
C VAL A 757 -16.27 10.89 -9.83
N THR A 758 -17.57 10.59 -9.80
CA THR A 758 -18.11 9.39 -9.15
C THR A 758 -17.65 8.12 -9.86
N GLY A 759 -17.67 8.09 -11.20
CA GLY A 759 -17.16 6.95 -11.98
C GLY A 759 -15.67 6.72 -11.79
N LEU A 760 -14.85 7.79 -11.73
CA LEU A 760 -13.43 7.69 -11.40
C LEU A 760 -13.22 7.15 -9.98
N ALA A 761 -14.02 7.60 -9.03
CA ALA A 761 -14.00 7.11 -7.66
C ALA A 761 -14.39 5.61 -7.59
N GLU A 762 -15.37 5.19 -8.41
CA GLU A 762 -15.74 3.78 -8.53
C GLU A 762 -14.61 2.94 -9.13
N ALA A 763 -14.00 3.40 -10.22
CA ALA A 763 -12.84 2.76 -10.82
C ALA A 763 -11.67 2.64 -9.81
N HIS A 764 -11.40 3.72 -9.06
CA HIS A 764 -10.41 3.71 -7.99
C HIS A 764 -10.72 2.70 -6.89
N SER A 765 -11.99 2.60 -6.49
CA SER A 765 -12.40 1.66 -5.45
C SER A 765 -12.23 0.19 -5.87
N ARG A 766 -12.14 -0.07 -7.16
CA ARG A 766 -11.87 -1.38 -7.78
C ARG A 766 -10.39 -1.62 -8.08
N GLY A 767 -9.51 -0.67 -7.79
CA GLY A 767 -8.06 -0.82 -7.97
C GLY A 767 -7.48 -0.14 -9.20
N VAL A 768 -8.27 0.59 -9.99
CA VAL A 768 -7.73 1.38 -11.10
C VAL A 768 -6.84 2.48 -10.55
N ASP A 769 -5.64 2.59 -11.10
CA ASP A 769 -4.67 3.60 -10.70
C ASP A 769 -4.93 4.92 -11.43
N LEU A 770 -4.98 6.01 -10.66
CA LEU A 770 -5.28 7.35 -11.15
C LEU A 770 -4.28 8.34 -10.56
N ASP A 771 -3.85 9.30 -11.35
CA ASP A 771 -3.09 10.46 -10.87
C ASP A 771 -4.05 11.50 -10.27
N TRP A 772 -4.46 11.23 -9.04
CA TRP A 772 -5.33 12.12 -8.30
C TRP A 772 -4.74 13.50 -8.03
N ALA A 773 -3.40 13.63 -8.00
CA ALA A 773 -2.76 14.91 -7.77
C ALA A 773 -3.09 15.92 -8.90
N SER A 774 -3.18 15.44 -10.12
CA SER A 774 -3.51 16.27 -11.28
C SER A 774 -4.95 16.77 -11.30
N LEU A 775 -5.85 16.16 -10.49
CA LEU A 775 -7.21 16.65 -10.31
C LEU A 775 -7.30 17.83 -9.32
N PHE A 776 -6.27 18.09 -8.53
CA PHE A 776 -6.23 19.12 -7.49
C PHE A 776 -5.14 20.18 -7.74
N PRO A 777 -5.15 20.88 -8.88
CA PRO A 777 -4.02 21.73 -9.29
C PRO A 777 -3.80 22.96 -8.40
N THR A 778 -4.79 23.37 -7.60
CA THR A 778 -4.72 24.55 -6.73
C THR A 778 -4.78 24.20 -5.25
N ALA A 779 -4.95 22.93 -4.90
CA ALA A 779 -5.09 22.50 -3.52
C ALA A 779 -3.73 22.36 -2.83
N GLU A 780 -3.73 22.63 -1.54
CA GLU A 780 -2.56 22.47 -0.69
C GLU A 780 -2.65 21.20 0.16
N ARG A 781 -1.49 20.65 0.52
CA ARG A 781 -1.45 19.51 1.44
C ARG A 781 -1.67 19.98 2.86
N VAL A 782 -2.64 19.37 3.56
CA VAL A 782 -2.94 19.61 4.97
C VAL A 782 -2.60 18.42 5.84
N ASP A 783 -2.43 18.65 7.14
CA ASP A 783 -2.24 17.58 8.09
C ASP A 783 -3.58 16.89 8.33
N LEU A 784 -3.61 15.56 8.22
CA LEU A 784 -4.80 14.73 8.42
C LEU A 784 -4.58 13.78 9.60
N PRO A 785 -5.65 13.26 10.23
CA PRO A 785 -5.54 12.15 11.18
C PRO A 785 -4.76 10.98 10.61
N THR A 786 -3.96 10.32 11.44
CA THR A 786 -3.23 9.12 11.06
C THR A 786 -4.13 7.90 11.02
N TYR A 787 -3.65 6.81 10.42
CA TYR A 787 -4.40 5.56 10.28
C TYR A 787 -4.90 5.03 11.64
N PRO A 788 -6.18 4.72 11.79
CA PRO A 788 -6.75 4.18 13.02
C PRO A 788 -6.50 2.68 13.12
N PHE A 789 -5.44 2.28 13.80
CA PHE A 789 -5.09 0.87 13.97
C PHE A 789 -6.15 0.11 14.78
N GLN A 790 -6.61 -1.05 14.29
CA GLN A 790 -7.51 -1.94 14.99
C GLN A 790 -6.69 -2.77 15.99
N ARG A 791 -6.66 -2.29 17.25
CA ARG A 791 -5.84 -2.88 18.31
C ARG A 791 -6.49 -4.10 18.89
N GLN A 792 -5.69 -5.18 19.04
CA GLN A 792 -6.07 -6.40 19.75
C GLN A 792 -5.15 -6.61 20.95
N HIS A 793 -5.60 -7.38 21.92
CA HIS A 793 -4.82 -7.70 23.10
C HIS A 793 -3.93 -8.91 22.81
N TYR A 794 -2.63 -8.67 22.66
CA TYR A 794 -1.62 -9.72 22.38
C TYR A 794 -0.73 -10.04 23.58
N TRP A 795 -1.07 -9.53 24.78
CA TRP A 795 -0.27 -9.77 25.97
C TRP A 795 -0.30 -11.25 26.31
N LEU A 796 0.88 -11.87 26.46
CA LEU A 796 0.98 -13.26 26.88
C LEU A 796 0.45 -13.39 28.32
N THR A 797 -0.72 -13.99 28.48
CA THR A 797 -1.23 -14.39 29.79
C THR A 797 -0.50 -15.66 30.22
N GLY A 798 0.67 -15.48 30.82
CA GLY A 798 1.42 -16.59 31.39
C GLY A 798 0.63 -17.25 32.52
N GLN A 799 0.73 -18.58 32.69
CA GLN A 799 0.31 -19.23 33.92
C GLN A 799 1.06 -18.56 35.09
N PRO A 800 0.40 -18.25 36.22
CA PRO A 800 1.06 -17.58 37.33
C PRO A 800 2.25 -18.41 37.79
N ARG A 801 3.41 -17.77 37.89
CA ARG A 801 4.58 -18.36 38.57
C ARG A 801 4.11 -18.85 39.93
N THR A 802 4.09 -20.15 40.12
CA THR A 802 3.84 -20.78 41.43
C THR A 802 5.08 -20.57 42.31
N SER A 803 5.24 -19.38 42.87
CA SER A 803 5.93 -19.20 44.12
C SER A 803 4.96 -19.57 45.25
N GLY A 804 5.26 -20.63 45.98
CA GLY A 804 4.38 -21.25 46.95
C GLY A 804 3.73 -20.29 47.95
N ALA A 805 2.49 -19.99 47.72
CA ALA A 805 1.54 -19.50 48.71
C ALA A 805 0.16 -19.92 48.23
N THR A 806 -0.39 -20.86 48.97
CA THR A 806 -1.74 -21.38 48.80
C THR A 806 -2.80 -20.29 49.02
N VAL A 807 -3.64 -20.04 48.03
CA VAL A 807 -4.91 -19.32 48.13
C VAL A 807 -6.01 -20.20 47.54
N PRO A 808 -7.24 -20.23 48.13
CA PRO A 808 -8.25 -21.25 47.84
C PRO A 808 -8.89 -21.10 46.47
N GLU A 809 -9.20 -22.26 45.89
CA GLU A 809 -9.88 -22.48 44.61
C GLU A 809 -11.21 -21.74 44.46
N ALA A 810 -11.37 -21.04 43.34
CA ALA A 810 -12.67 -20.77 42.73
C ALA A 810 -12.87 -21.72 41.54
N ARG A 811 -14.06 -22.30 41.42
CA ARG A 811 -14.40 -23.31 40.43
C ARG A 811 -14.38 -22.80 39.02
N PRO A 812 -13.99 -23.62 38.04
CA PRO A 812 -13.98 -23.22 36.64
C PRO A 812 -15.35 -23.40 36.00
N ASP A 813 -15.75 -22.38 35.21
CA ASP A 813 -16.78 -22.58 34.21
C ASP A 813 -16.16 -23.21 32.95
N THR A 814 -16.75 -24.35 32.63
CA THR A 814 -16.45 -25.17 31.47
C THR A 814 -17.08 -24.55 30.23
N ASP A 815 -16.27 -24.28 29.20
CA ASP A 815 -16.62 -24.55 27.80
C ASP A 815 -15.39 -24.25 26.93
N THR A 816 -14.54 -25.26 26.77
CA THR A 816 -13.58 -25.35 25.66
C THR A 816 -13.83 -26.70 25.01
N GLU A 817 -14.41 -26.70 23.84
CA GLU A 817 -14.49 -27.87 22.99
C GLU A 817 -13.06 -28.38 22.69
N THR A 818 -12.73 -29.50 23.36
CA THR A 818 -11.60 -30.34 22.99
C THR A 818 -11.99 -31.06 21.70
N THR A 819 -11.48 -30.60 20.57
CA THR A 819 -11.47 -31.39 19.32
C THR A 819 -10.63 -32.64 19.55
N GLU A 820 -11.24 -33.80 19.46
CA GLU A 820 -10.54 -35.11 19.44
C GLU A 820 -9.51 -35.09 18.26
N PRO A 821 -8.34 -35.74 18.42
CA PRO A 821 -7.38 -35.85 17.33
C PRO A 821 -8.03 -36.64 16.17
N GLU A 822 -7.94 -36.02 14.97
CA GLU A 822 -8.40 -36.67 13.74
C GLU A 822 -7.71 -38.05 13.60
N PRO A 823 -8.42 -39.10 13.19
CA PRO A 823 -7.80 -40.39 12.93
C PRO A 823 -6.74 -40.27 11.81
N PRO A 824 -5.66 -41.05 11.89
CA PRO A 824 -4.63 -41.04 10.85
C PRO A 824 -5.22 -41.33 9.47
N LEU A 825 -4.69 -40.69 8.44
CA LEU A 825 -5.11 -40.81 7.05
C LEU A 825 -4.98 -42.28 6.59
N ASP A 826 -6.11 -42.96 6.35
CA ASP A 826 -6.13 -44.33 5.85
C ASP A 826 -6.32 -44.31 4.33
N LEU A 827 -5.23 -44.61 3.62
CA LEU A 827 -5.18 -44.70 2.15
C LEU A 827 -5.30 -46.13 1.66
N SER A 828 -5.61 -47.08 2.53
CA SER A 828 -5.66 -48.52 2.18
C SER A 828 -6.84 -48.81 1.23
N GLY A 829 -6.55 -49.35 0.04
CA GLY A 829 -7.56 -49.70 -0.97
C GLY A 829 -7.88 -48.63 -2.02
N MET A 830 -7.29 -47.43 -1.91
CA MET A 830 -7.48 -46.32 -2.86
C MET A 830 -6.53 -46.48 -4.08
N GLY A 831 -7.04 -46.12 -5.27
CA GLY A 831 -6.23 -46.00 -6.47
C GLY A 831 -5.30 -44.75 -6.43
N PRO A 832 -4.29 -44.66 -7.32
CA PRO A 832 -3.34 -43.54 -7.30
C PRO A 832 -4.01 -42.15 -7.36
N ALA A 833 -4.99 -41.96 -8.23
CA ALA A 833 -5.73 -40.68 -8.34
C ALA A 833 -6.59 -40.37 -7.13
N GLU A 834 -7.23 -41.39 -6.53
CA GLU A 834 -8.02 -41.21 -5.31
C GLU A 834 -7.15 -40.85 -4.09
N ARG A 835 -5.91 -41.36 -4.05
CA ARG A 835 -4.93 -40.98 -3.00
C ARG A 835 -4.48 -39.55 -3.13
N GLU A 836 -4.19 -39.10 -4.33
CA GLU A 836 -3.77 -37.75 -4.64
C GLU A 836 -4.88 -36.75 -4.24
N GLU A 837 -6.14 -37.04 -4.56
CA GLU A 837 -7.31 -36.24 -4.19
C GLU A 837 -7.51 -36.21 -2.67
N ALA A 838 -7.37 -37.35 -1.97
CA ALA A 838 -7.52 -37.44 -0.52
C ALA A 838 -6.41 -36.65 0.22
N VAL A 839 -5.19 -36.69 -0.26
CA VAL A 839 -4.07 -35.93 0.30
C VAL A 839 -4.23 -34.43 0.01
N LEU A 840 -4.71 -34.05 -1.17
CA LEU A 840 -5.00 -32.67 -1.51
C LEU A 840 -6.09 -32.10 -0.59
N ASP A 841 -7.19 -32.83 -0.40
CA ASP A 841 -8.27 -32.45 0.50
C ASP A 841 -7.77 -32.32 1.97
N LEU A 842 -6.87 -33.19 2.41
CA LEU A 842 -6.22 -33.07 3.71
C LEU A 842 -5.40 -31.76 3.79
N VAL A 843 -4.59 -31.43 2.80
CA VAL A 843 -3.78 -30.22 2.78
C VAL A 843 -4.66 -28.97 2.79
N LEU A 844 -5.74 -28.95 1.99
CA LEU A 844 -6.68 -27.83 1.96
C LEU A 844 -7.37 -27.61 3.30
N ARG A 845 -7.87 -28.68 3.96
CA ARG A 845 -8.49 -28.58 5.31
C ARG A 845 -7.52 -28.04 6.35
N HIS A 846 -6.29 -28.54 6.38
CA HIS A 846 -5.29 -28.08 7.34
C HIS A 846 -4.84 -26.65 7.05
N THR A 847 -4.76 -26.26 5.79
CA THR A 847 -4.47 -24.88 5.36
C THR A 847 -5.60 -23.94 5.80
N ALA A 848 -6.86 -24.28 5.54
CA ALA A 848 -8.03 -23.50 5.98
C ALA A 848 -8.01 -23.28 7.50
N ARG A 849 -7.78 -24.37 8.28
CA ARG A 849 -7.72 -24.30 9.74
C ARG A 849 -6.59 -23.39 10.24
N VAL A 850 -5.42 -23.45 9.61
CA VAL A 850 -4.26 -22.63 9.99
C VAL A 850 -4.47 -21.17 9.66
N LEU A 851 -5.15 -20.86 8.54
CA LEU A 851 -5.47 -19.51 8.12
C LEU A 851 -6.74 -18.93 8.74
N GLY A 852 -7.51 -19.77 9.51
CA GLY A 852 -8.74 -19.33 10.15
C GLY A 852 -9.93 -19.20 9.20
N TYR A 853 -9.92 -19.91 8.08
CA TYR A 853 -11.05 -19.97 7.13
C TYR A 853 -12.15 -20.91 7.62
N SER A 854 -13.36 -20.70 7.10
CA SER A 854 -14.54 -21.48 7.52
C SER A 854 -14.57 -22.91 6.97
N GLY A 855 -13.85 -23.16 5.84
CA GLY A 855 -13.76 -24.45 5.20
C GLY A 855 -12.68 -24.54 4.11
N PRO A 856 -12.36 -25.76 3.65
CA PRO A 856 -11.35 -25.99 2.61
C PRO A 856 -11.70 -25.34 1.26
N GLU A 857 -12.96 -25.07 0.98
CA GLU A 857 -13.47 -24.41 -0.22
C GLU A 857 -13.01 -22.94 -0.36
N GLU A 858 -12.52 -22.34 0.73
CA GLU A 858 -11.96 -21.00 0.71
C GLU A 858 -10.46 -20.97 0.35
N VAL A 859 -9.83 -22.15 0.20
CA VAL A 859 -8.42 -22.30 -0.15
C VAL A 859 -8.28 -22.72 -1.61
N GLU A 860 -7.69 -21.85 -2.42
CA GLU A 860 -7.42 -22.18 -3.83
C GLU A 860 -6.20 -23.12 -3.96
N GLU A 861 -6.36 -24.24 -4.66
CA GLU A 861 -5.38 -25.32 -4.78
C GLU A 861 -4.03 -24.88 -5.36
N ASN A 862 -4.05 -23.93 -6.30
CA ASN A 862 -2.88 -23.49 -7.06
C ASN A 862 -2.38 -22.10 -6.65
N ARG A 863 -2.99 -21.48 -5.64
CA ARG A 863 -2.55 -20.20 -5.12
C ARG A 863 -1.43 -20.38 -4.10
N GLY A 864 -0.41 -19.53 -4.17
CA GLY A 864 0.74 -19.60 -3.26
C GLY A 864 0.33 -19.39 -1.79
N PHE A 865 0.91 -20.17 -0.87
CA PHE A 865 0.67 -20.02 0.56
C PHE A 865 0.97 -18.61 1.05
N MET A 866 2.02 -17.96 0.52
CA MET A 866 2.37 -16.58 0.86
C MET A 866 1.35 -15.59 0.31
N ASP A 867 0.77 -15.86 -0.87
CA ASP A 867 -0.24 -15.01 -1.50
C ASP A 867 -1.60 -15.08 -0.80
N THR A 868 -1.81 -16.16 0.01
CA THR A 868 -3.00 -16.32 0.85
C THR A 868 -2.83 -15.72 2.27
N GLY A 869 -1.69 -15.07 2.53
CA GLY A 869 -1.40 -14.45 3.83
C GLY A 869 -0.78 -15.40 4.86
N MET A 870 -0.30 -16.57 4.42
CA MET A 870 0.42 -17.50 5.29
C MET A 870 1.80 -16.93 5.65
N ASP A 871 2.02 -16.62 6.91
CA ASP A 871 3.35 -16.27 7.41
C ASP A 871 4.19 -17.52 7.73
N SER A 872 5.46 -17.32 8.06
CA SER A 872 6.36 -18.44 8.41
C SER A 872 5.85 -19.28 9.59
N LEU A 873 5.08 -18.69 10.49
CA LEU A 873 4.47 -19.36 11.64
C LEU A 873 3.34 -20.27 11.22
N ALA A 874 2.46 -19.74 10.38
CA ALA A 874 1.38 -20.51 9.80
C ALA A 874 1.93 -21.68 8.96
N GLY A 875 3.01 -21.48 8.22
CA GLY A 875 3.74 -22.54 7.50
C GLY A 875 4.26 -23.66 8.41
N VAL A 876 4.84 -23.31 9.57
CA VAL A 876 5.29 -24.31 10.56
C VAL A 876 4.13 -25.04 11.20
N ARG A 877 3.03 -24.37 11.51
CA ARG A 877 1.79 -25.00 12.03
C ARG A 877 1.20 -25.97 11.02
N LEU A 878 1.12 -25.55 9.75
CA LEU A 878 0.66 -26.40 8.65
C LEU A 878 1.52 -27.66 8.54
N ARG A 879 2.86 -27.50 8.49
CA ARG A 879 3.80 -28.61 8.47
C ARG A 879 3.58 -29.57 9.64
N THR A 880 3.52 -29.05 10.87
CA THR A 880 3.35 -29.88 12.08
C THR A 880 2.05 -30.67 12.05
N SER A 881 0.96 -30.00 11.68
CA SER A 881 -0.37 -30.60 11.57
C SER A 881 -0.42 -31.67 10.46
N LEU A 882 0.21 -31.42 9.30
CA LEU A 882 0.31 -32.41 8.22
C LEU A 882 1.23 -33.57 8.59
N SER A 883 2.35 -33.32 9.27
CA SER A 883 3.22 -34.41 9.76
C SER A 883 2.51 -35.32 10.74
N GLN A 884 1.68 -34.79 11.64
CA GLN A 884 0.86 -35.58 12.56
C GLN A 884 -0.22 -36.40 11.83
N ALA A 885 -0.90 -35.80 10.85
CA ALA A 885 -1.98 -36.44 10.12
C ALA A 885 -1.48 -37.52 9.14
N THR A 886 -0.28 -37.37 8.57
CA THR A 886 0.28 -38.29 7.56
C THR A 886 1.29 -39.27 8.13
N GLY A 887 1.82 -39.03 9.34
CA GLY A 887 2.93 -39.80 9.91
C GLY A 887 4.29 -39.57 9.25
N LEU A 888 4.39 -38.59 8.34
CA LEU A 888 5.63 -38.26 7.63
C LEU A 888 6.38 -37.13 8.33
N GLU A 889 7.67 -37.23 8.45
CA GLU A 889 8.51 -36.08 8.82
C GLU A 889 8.67 -35.16 7.61
N LEU A 890 7.97 -34.01 7.60
CA LEU A 890 8.08 -32.98 6.57
C LEU A 890 9.20 -31.99 6.95
N SER A 891 9.94 -31.54 5.94
CA SER A 891 10.97 -30.50 6.09
C SER A 891 10.40 -29.24 6.76
N THR A 892 11.21 -28.56 7.57
CA THR A 892 10.83 -27.26 8.15
C THR A 892 10.53 -26.19 7.08
N THR A 893 11.03 -26.38 5.87
CA THR A 893 10.82 -25.51 4.71
C THR A 893 9.74 -26.01 3.75
N ALA A 894 9.00 -27.08 4.08
CA ALA A 894 8.08 -27.75 3.14
C ALA A 894 7.06 -26.81 2.47
N ALA A 895 6.50 -25.83 3.20
CA ALA A 895 5.57 -24.85 2.63
C ALA A 895 6.25 -23.81 1.73
N PHE A 896 7.58 -23.67 1.84
CA PHE A 896 8.36 -22.80 0.94
C PHE A 896 8.89 -23.57 -0.27
N ASP A 897 9.30 -24.83 -0.07
CA ASP A 897 9.81 -25.69 -1.14
C ASP A 897 8.68 -26.10 -2.11
N TYR A 898 7.46 -26.22 -1.58
CA TYR A 898 6.24 -26.56 -2.31
C TYR A 898 5.19 -25.46 -2.08
N PRO A 899 5.25 -24.36 -2.83
CA PRO A 899 4.61 -23.12 -2.46
C PRO A 899 3.08 -23.08 -2.60
N THR A 900 2.43 -24.10 -3.14
CA THR A 900 0.97 -24.17 -3.27
C THR A 900 0.41 -25.45 -2.61
N PRO A 901 -0.87 -25.47 -2.19
CA PRO A 901 -1.52 -26.67 -1.68
C PRO A 901 -1.36 -27.89 -2.59
N ALA A 902 -1.55 -27.71 -3.90
CA ALA A 902 -1.42 -28.78 -4.88
C ALA A 902 0.01 -29.35 -4.96
N THR A 903 1.04 -28.49 -4.97
CA THR A 903 2.44 -28.95 -5.02
C THR A 903 2.88 -29.66 -3.74
N LEU A 904 2.40 -29.18 -2.59
CA LEU A 904 2.67 -29.80 -1.30
C LEU A 904 1.96 -31.16 -1.18
N ALA A 905 0.69 -31.25 -1.64
CA ALA A 905 -0.04 -32.50 -1.69
C ALA A 905 0.63 -33.54 -2.58
N GLY A 906 1.07 -33.17 -3.78
CA GLY A 906 1.84 -34.04 -4.68
C GLY A 906 3.13 -34.57 -4.03
N HIS A 907 3.87 -33.72 -3.31
CA HIS A 907 5.06 -34.15 -2.57
C HIS A 907 4.74 -35.16 -1.47
N ILE A 908 3.70 -34.91 -0.69
CA ILE A 908 3.25 -35.82 0.40
C ILE A 908 2.81 -37.15 -0.19
N THR A 909 2.02 -37.15 -1.26
CA THR A 909 1.57 -38.39 -1.96
C THR A 909 2.75 -39.20 -2.43
N GLN A 910 3.73 -38.59 -3.09
CA GLN A 910 4.93 -39.26 -3.56
C GLN A 910 5.75 -39.90 -2.43
N ARG A 911 5.84 -39.25 -1.26
CA ARG A 911 6.52 -39.80 -0.09
C ARG A 911 5.74 -40.94 0.55
N LEU A 912 4.41 -40.87 0.58
CA LEU A 912 3.55 -41.96 1.07
C LEU A 912 3.63 -43.21 0.19
N ASP A 913 3.68 -43.01 -1.14
CA ASP A 913 3.84 -44.09 -2.11
C ASP A 913 5.26 -44.69 -2.07
N GLY A 914 6.28 -43.84 -1.84
CA GLY A 914 7.67 -44.27 -1.67
C GLY A 914 7.90 -45.08 -0.36
N ALA A 915 7.20 -44.72 0.71
CA ALA A 915 7.26 -45.46 1.98
C ALA A 915 6.58 -46.84 1.91
N ALA A 916 5.60 -47.00 1.01
CA ALA A 916 4.94 -48.27 0.78
C ALA A 916 5.77 -49.25 -0.12
N SER A 917 6.83 -48.77 -0.78
CA SER A 917 7.66 -49.53 -1.72
C SER A 917 9.10 -49.84 -1.24
N THR A 918 9.48 -49.36 -0.04
CA THR A 918 10.82 -49.59 0.53
C THR A 918 10.76 -50.68 1.61
N GLU A 919 10.94 -51.94 1.22
CA GLU A 919 11.52 -52.92 2.12
C GLU A 919 12.94 -52.44 2.47
N ALA A 920 13.13 -52.08 3.77
CA ALA A 920 14.37 -51.54 4.33
C ALA A 920 15.56 -52.44 4.03
N ASP A 921 16.65 -51.89 3.51
CA ASP A 921 17.96 -52.57 3.43
C ASP A 921 18.47 -52.82 4.87
N PRO A 922 18.66 -54.09 5.30
CA PRO A 922 19.00 -54.40 6.67
C PRO A 922 20.39 -53.93 7.08
N SER A 923 21.20 -53.40 6.19
CA SER A 923 22.58 -52.95 6.41
C SER A 923 22.71 -51.57 7.04
N LEU A 924 21.71 -50.70 6.95
CA LEU A 924 21.72 -49.34 7.53
C LEU A 924 20.96 -49.19 8.85
N SER A 925 20.02 -50.10 9.17
CA SER A 925 19.25 -50.10 10.41
C SER A 925 20.06 -50.28 11.69
N GLY A 926 21.34 -50.67 11.57
CA GLY A 926 22.32 -50.80 12.65
C GLY A 926 22.98 -49.49 13.03
N LEU A 927 23.12 -48.53 12.06
CA LEU A 927 23.70 -47.23 12.28
C LEU A 927 22.72 -46.29 12.97
N ASP A 928 21.45 -46.32 12.59
CA ASP A 928 20.39 -45.48 13.20
C ASP A 928 20.17 -45.85 14.68
N ARG A 929 20.31 -47.16 15.05
CA ARG A 929 20.24 -47.58 16.45
C ARG A 929 21.47 -47.14 17.28
N LEU A 930 22.61 -47.02 16.62
CA LEU A 930 23.85 -46.55 17.23
C LEU A 930 23.83 -45.02 17.45
N GLU A 931 23.28 -44.27 16.51
CA GLU A 931 23.08 -42.84 16.63
C GLU A 931 22.12 -42.50 17.78
N SER A 932 20.94 -43.13 17.83
CA SER A 932 20.00 -42.97 18.94
C SER A 932 20.58 -43.35 20.31
N ALA A 933 21.46 -44.36 20.39
CA ALA A 933 22.09 -44.74 21.63
C ALA A 933 23.21 -43.78 22.07
N LEU A 934 23.83 -43.06 21.13
CA LEU A 934 24.81 -42.02 21.41
C LEU A 934 24.12 -40.70 21.88
N GLU A 935 23.03 -40.33 21.24
CA GLU A 935 22.23 -39.15 21.60
C GLU A 935 21.52 -39.31 22.97
N SER A 936 21.03 -40.51 23.31
CA SER A 936 20.35 -40.78 24.57
C SER A 936 21.27 -40.84 25.79
N GLY A 937 22.58 -40.71 25.59
CA GLY A 937 23.57 -40.76 26.68
C GLY A 937 23.66 -42.10 27.43
N SER A 938 23.02 -43.17 26.91
CA SER A 938 22.91 -44.48 27.56
C SER A 938 24.18 -45.35 27.56
N LEU A 939 25.24 -44.91 26.85
CA LEU A 939 26.52 -45.63 26.74
C LEU A 939 27.55 -45.13 27.75
N GLY A 940 27.99 -46.00 28.65
CA GLY A 940 29.06 -45.70 29.58
C GLY A 940 30.42 -45.49 28.88
N GLU A 941 31.33 -44.76 29.52
CA GLU A 941 32.60 -44.26 28.97
C GLU A 941 33.51 -45.37 28.35
N ALA A 942 33.55 -46.56 28.95
CA ALA A 942 34.28 -47.73 28.44
C ALA A 942 33.64 -48.37 27.19
N ALA A 943 32.32 -48.15 26.99
CA ALA A 943 31.61 -48.61 25.79
C ALA A 943 31.79 -47.63 24.64
N ARG A 944 31.88 -46.31 24.92
CA ARG A 944 32.16 -45.26 23.91
C ARG A 944 33.57 -45.38 23.35
N GLU A 945 34.59 -45.72 24.16
CA GLU A 945 35.96 -45.91 23.72
C GLU A 945 36.09 -47.10 22.79
N ARG A 946 35.46 -48.25 23.12
CA ARG A 946 35.43 -49.43 22.28
C ARG A 946 34.66 -49.23 20.97
N LEU A 947 33.62 -48.36 21.01
CA LEU A 947 32.85 -48.00 19.80
C LEU A 947 33.69 -47.09 18.90
N ARG A 948 34.43 -46.14 19.46
CA ARG A 948 35.33 -45.27 18.73
C ARG A 948 36.45 -46.05 18.01
N GLU A 949 37.09 -47.00 18.71
CA GLU A 949 38.13 -47.89 18.12
C GLU A 949 37.56 -48.71 16.94
N ARG A 950 36.35 -49.24 17.11
CA ARG A 950 35.67 -50.02 16.07
C ARG A 950 35.21 -49.23 14.85
N LEU A 951 34.71 -48.01 15.05
CA LEU A 951 34.33 -47.07 13.98
C LEU A 951 35.54 -46.62 13.18
N ASN A 952 36.67 -46.30 13.88
CA ASN A 952 37.91 -45.96 13.19
C ASN A 952 38.48 -47.11 12.38
N ALA A 953 38.36 -48.35 12.87
CA ALA A 953 38.80 -49.54 12.14
C ALA A 953 37.90 -49.82 10.91
N LEU A 954 36.60 -49.50 10.98
CA LEU A 954 35.66 -49.60 9.87
C LEU A 954 35.88 -48.51 8.81
N LEU A 955 36.13 -47.27 9.22
CA LEU A 955 36.47 -46.16 8.33
C LEU A 955 37.79 -46.44 7.58
N THR A 956 38.82 -46.93 8.29
CA THR A 956 40.09 -47.32 7.64
C THR A 956 39.92 -48.44 6.62
N ARG A 957 38.93 -49.33 6.76
CA ARG A 957 38.61 -50.37 5.80
C ARG A 957 37.73 -49.87 4.63
N LEU A 958 36.92 -48.87 4.83
CA LEU A 958 36.16 -48.20 3.77
C LEU A 958 37.08 -47.35 2.85
N ASP A 959 38.03 -46.62 3.48
CA ASP A 959 39.03 -45.84 2.73
C ASP A 959 40.01 -46.69 1.91
N ALA A 960 40.22 -47.96 2.30
CA ALA A 960 41.08 -48.89 1.56
C ALA A 960 40.44 -49.45 0.25
N THR A 961 39.21 -49.10 -0.06
CA THR A 961 38.46 -49.62 -1.25
C THR A 961 38.22 -48.56 -2.36
N GLN A 962 38.77 -47.35 -2.24
CA GLN A 962 38.73 -46.32 -3.30
C GLN A 962 40.15 -46.10 -3.89
N PRO A 963 40.29 -45.93 -5.20
CA PRO A 963 41.54 -45.55 -5.83
C PRO A 963 41.81 -44.07 -5.69
N ASP A 964 42.99 -43.72 -5.24
CA ASP A 964 43.59 -42.43 -4.90
C ASP A 964 43.41 -41.36 -5.99
N PRO A 965 42.87 -40.17 -5.70
CA PRO A 965 43.25 -38.94 -6.40
C PRO A 965 44.16 -38.07 -5.51
N LYS A 966 45.25 -37.72 -6.06
CA LYS A 966 46.40 -36.98 -5.53
C LYS A 966 46.00 -35.85 -4.59
N GLY A 967 46.61 -35.91 -3.37
CA GLY A 967 46.50 -34.87 -2.38
C GLY A 967 47.14 -33.55 -2.82
N ALA A 968 46.44 -32.46 -2.53
CA ALA A 968 46.98 -31.12 -2.43
C ALA A 968 47.23 -30.83 -0.96
N ASP A 969 48.48 -30.41 -0.68
CA ASP A 969 48.99 -30.14 0.64
C ASP A 969 48.45 -28.77 1.13
N LEU A 970 47.41 -28.79 1.96
CA LEU A 970 46.73 -27.62 2.43
C LEU A 970 47.45 -26.80 3.53
N ASP A 971 48.54 -27.31 4.06
CA ASP A 971 49.28 -26.64 5.14
C ASP A 971 50.29 -25.55 4.67
N ASN A 972 50.44 -25.34 3.36
CA ASN A 972 51.31 -24.33 2.78
C ASN A 972 50.68 -23.43 1.70
N ALA A 973 49.36 -23.40 1.59
CA ALA A 973 48.65 -22.58 0.63
C ALA A 973 48.56 -21.10 1.10
N THR A 974 48.81 -20.18 0.20
CA THR A 974 48.66 -18.75 0.44
C THR A 974 47.18 -18.35 0.46
N ASP A 975 46.86 -17.21 1.12
CA ASP A 975 45.49 -16.73 1.25
C ASP A 975 44.77 -16.53 -0.10
N ASP A 976 45.50 -16.19 -1.18
CA ASP A 976 44.94 -16.07 -2.53
C ASP A 976 44.64 -17.43 -3.16
N GLU A 977 45.35 -18.48 -2.85
CA GLU A 977 45.07 -19.84 -3.34
C GLU A 977 43.92 -20.50 -2.58
N LEU A 978 43.69 -20.12 -1.33
CA LEU A 978 42.53 -20.52 -0.54
C LEU A 978 41.26 -19.83 -1.01
N LEU A 979 41.31 -18.53 -1.41
CA LEU A 979 40.20 -17.79 -1.95
C LEU A 979 39.77 -18.31 -3.32
N ASP A 980 40.73 -18.68 -4.19
CA ASP A 980 40.46 -19.29 -5.51
C ASP A 980 39.81 -20.68 -5.37
N LEU A 981 40.09 -21.42 -4.32
CA LEU A 981 39.52 -22.75 -4.04
C LEU A 981 38.06 -22.61 -3.52
N ILE A 982 37.79 -21.58 -2.71
CA ILE A 982 36.47 -21.27 -2.19
C ILE A 982 35.55 -20.77 -3.31
N ASP A 983 36.05 -19.93 -4.20
CA ASP A 983 35.29 -19.45 -5.38
C ASP A 983 34.91 -20.60 -6.35
N LYS A 984 35.76 -21.59 -6.43
CA LYS A 984 35.58 -22.73 -7.35
C LYS A 984 34.65 -23.82 -6.83
N GLU A 985 34.51 -23.97 -5.53
CA GLU A 985 33.62 -24.98 -4.92
C GLU A 985 32.23 -24.39 -4.53
N PHE A 986 32.12 -23.11 -4.22
CA PHE A 986 30.89 -22.51 -3.73
C PHE A 986 30.22 -21.49 -4.65
N GLY A 987 30.84 -21.10 -5.77
CA GLY A 987 30.20 -20.32 -6.84
C GLY A 987 29.71 -18.93 -6.41
N ILE A 988 30.42 -18.26 -5.50
CA ILE A 988 30.10 -16.92 -5.02
C ILE A 988 31.09 -15.96 -5.69
N SER A 989 30.64 -15.30 -6.76
CA SER A 989 31.31 -14.12 -7.34
C SER A 989 30.57 -12.85 -6.96
#